data_ecea6a2963affaa27b543ac75417d9bb
#
_entry.id   ecea6a2963affaa27b543ac75417d9bb
#
_cell.length_a   1.000
_cell.length_b   1.000
_cell.length_c   1.000
_cell.angle_alpha   90.00
_cell.angle_beta   90.00
_cell.angle_gamma   90.00
#
_symmetry.space_group_name_H-M   'P 1'
#
loop_
_entity.id
_entity.type
_entity.pdbx_description
1 polymer ?
#
loop_
_entity_poly.entity_id
_entity_poly.type
_entity_poly.pdbx_seq_one_letter_code
_entity_poly.pdbx_strand_id
1 'polypeptide(L)'
;MARNDDVLFVSSSIKIPLASPSPFPPPPFVSALPFARHALSVHLDRAADAVRGWWRQRRTLPFSFSFPFPPPFAAAVAAVARAEPEPRRHVGREDEERVLISEVLVRDKDGEPLERADLEAAAAAALRSCRPNSALTVREVQEDVHRIIKSGFFSSCMPVAVDTRDGIRLIFQVEPNQDFHGMLCEGANLLPSKFLEDAFRDQYGKIVNIRHLDQAIKSINGWYQDRGLTGLVSYAEILSGGILRLQVTEAEVNNIIIRFLDRRTGEPTVGKTKPETILQQLTTKKGQAYSRAQVKRDVETILTMGIMEDVTIIPQPVADTNKVDLVMNLVERPSRGFSAGGGISSGITNGPLSGLIGSFAYSHRNLFGRNKKLNLSLERGQVDSIFRLNYIDPWIDGDNKRTSRTIMIQNSRTPGTLVHGSSQSEHGGLTIARVTAGIEYSRPFRPKWSGTVGLIFQHAGARDDKGYPITRDIYNSQLTASGRAYDNTLIAKFESIYTDSSDHSSTMFVFNVEQGLPFLPEWLCFNRATARVRQGYEIGPARLLLCASGGHVVGNFSPHEAFAIGGTNSVRGYEEGAVGSGRSYAVGSGEVSFRMYGPLEGVVFGDYGSDLGSGSKVTGDPAGARGKPGSGYGYGVGIRVDSPLGPLRLEYAFNDRNARRFHFGVGYRN
;
A
#
# COMPACT_ATOMS: atom_id res chain seq x y z
N MET A 1 7.61 -51.23 5.97
CA MET A 1 6.84 -50.35 6.85
C MET A 1 7.42 -48.96 6.68
N ALA A 2 6.82 -48.24 5.81
CA ALA A 2 7.21 -46.90 5.41
C ALA A 2 6.21 -45.91 5.99
N ARG A 3 6.67 -44.78 6.46
CA ARG A 3 5.83 -43.61 6.65
C ARG A 3 6.45 -42.47 5.88
N ASN A 4 5.79 -42.12 4.81
CA ASN A 4 5.94 -40.87 4.10
C ASN A 4 5.35 -39.79 4.98
N ASP A 5 6.14 -38.78 5.28
CA ASP A 5 5.65 -37.49 5.72
C ASP A 5 5.82 -36.49 4.55
N ASP A 6 4.72 -36.30 3.82
CA ASP A 6 4.59 -35.32 2.79
C ASP A 6 4.59 -33.91 3.41
N VAL A 7 5.68 -33.18 3.26
CA VAL A 7 5.75 -31.76 3.57
C VAL A 7 5.32 -30.99 2.32
N LEU A 8 4.07 -30.65 2.27
CA LEU A 8 3.50 -29.70 1.31
C LEU A 8 3.95 -28.28 1.66
N PHE A 9 4.87 -27.74 0.88
CA PHE A 9 5.21 -26.33 0.88
C PHE A 9 4.21 -25.55 0.04
N VAL A 10 3.59 -24.58 0.67
CA VAL A 10 2.62 -23.68 0.06
C VAL A 10 3.02 -22.24 0.37
N SER A 11 3.37 -21.41 -0.61
CA SER A 11 3.89 -20.05 -0.48
C SER A 11 3.08 -18.97 -1.23
N SER A 12 3.02 -17.76 -0.80
CA SER A 12 2.13 -16.72 -1.31
C SER A 12 2.76 -15.35 -1.57
N SER A 13 2.44 -14.73 -2.69
CA SER A 13 2.80 -13.35 -3.01
C SER A 13 1.65 -12.41 -3.07
N ILE A 14 1.85 -11.32 -2.40
CA ILE A 14 1.35 -10.06 -2.91
C ILE A 14 2.49 -9.49 -3.76
N LYS A 15 2.38 -9.56 -5.09
CA LYS A 15 3.00 -8.55 -5.92
C LYS A 15 2.27 -7.27 -5.59
N ILE A 16 2.84 -6.41 -4.73
CA ILE A 16 2.58 -5.00 -4.90
C ILE A 16 3.06 -4.73 -6.33
N PRO A 17 2.21 -4.33 -7.27
CA PRO A 17 2.72 -3.86 -8.52
C PRO A 17 3.52 -2.61 -8.18
N LEU A 18 4.85 -2.75 -8.08
CA LEU A 18 5.70 -1.68 -8.54
C LEU A 18 5.12 -1.33 -9.90
N ALA A 19 4.67 -0.09 -10.03
CA ALA A 19 4.07 0.41 -11.25
C ALA A 19 4.87 -0.17 -12.41
N SER A 20 4.27 -1.12 -13.11
CA SER A 20 4.86 -1.62 -14.34
C SER A 20 5.04 -0.38 -15.19
N PRO A 21 6.21 -0.10 -15.73
CA PRO A 21 6.35 0.95 -16.70
C PRO A 21 5.29 0.66 -17.76
N SER A 22 4.39 1.62 -17.96
CA SER A 22 3.46 1.54 -19.06
C SER A 22 4.31 1.33 -20.31
N PRO A 23 3.97 0.38 -21.18
CA PRO A 23 4.73 0.12 -22.39
C PRO A 23 4.46 1.18 -23.48
N PHE A 24 4.37 2.44 -23.12
CA PHE A 24 4.22 3.52 -24.09
C PHE A 24 5.54 4.29 -24.17
N PRO A 25 6.21 4.27 -25.32
CA PRO A 25 7.28 5.22 -25.56
C PRO A 25 6.72 6.65 -25.54
N PRO A 26 7.47 7.64 -25.06
CA PRO A 26 7.08 9.04 -25.14
C PRO A 26 6.93 9.45 -26.62
N PRO A 27 6.05 10.42 -26.94
CA PRO A 27 5.91 10.92 -28.28
C PRO A 27 7.24 11.50 -28.78
N PRO A 28 7.55 11.38 -30.08
CA PRO A 28 8.82 11.82 -30.63
C PRO A 28 8.98 13.34 -30.49
N PHE A 29 10.14 13.78 -30.04
CA PHE A 29 10.58 15.15 -30.11
C PHE A 29 10.71 15.58 -31.57
N VAL A 30 9.85 16.49 -32.00
CA VAL A 30 10.01 17.21 -33.25
C VAL A 30 11.00 18.33 -33.02
N SER A 31 12.16 18.24 -33.62
CA SER A 31 13.10 19.35 -33.75
C SER A 31 12.54 20.38 -34.74
N ALA A 32 12.04 21.51 -34.24
CA ALA A 32 11.68 22.67 -35.04
C ALA A 32 12.39 23.92 -34.49
N LEU A 33 13.22 24.44 -35.32
CA LEU A 33 13.72 25.79 -35.57
C LEU A 33 13.46 26.98 -34.58
N PRO A 34 14.33 28.00 -34.54
CA PRO A 34 14.50 28.94 -33.44
C PRO A 34 13.59 30.18 -33.55
N PHE A 35 12.28 30.01 -33.25
CA PHE A 35 11.37 31.19 -33.21
C PHE A 35 10.36 31.14 -32.04
N ALA A 36 10.62 30.48 -30.95
CA ALA A 36 9.63 30.34 -29.87
C ALA A 36 10.20 30.57 -28.45
N ARG A 37 11.21 31.39 -28.24
CA ARG A 37 11.69 31.69 -26.87
C ARG A 37 10.74 32.56 -26.03
N HIS A 38 9.77 33.24 -26.63
CA HIS A 38 8.85 34.11 -25.90
C HIS A 38 7.48 33.48 -25.60
N ALA A 39 7.04 32.47 -26.34
CA ALA A 39 5.76 31.84 -26.10
C ALA A 39 5.83 30.75 -25.02
N LEU A 40 6.98 30.11 -24.81
CA LEU A 40 7.15 29.04 -23.81
C LEU A 40 7.17 29.53 -22.36
N SER A 41 7.65 30.77 -22.11
CA SER A 41 7.69 31.33 -20.76
C SER A 41 6.29 31.64 -20.22
N VAL A 42 5.39 32.15 -21.05
CA VAL A 42 4.02 32.48 -20.64
C VAL A 42 3.14 31.27 -20.38
N HIS A 43 3.41 30.15 -21.06
CA HIS A 43 2.66 28.91 -20.82
C HIS A 43 3.18 28.12 -19.60
N LEU A 44 4.46 28.20 -19.28
CA LEU A 44 5.03 27.58 -18.08
C LEU A 44 4.60 28.32 -16.81
N ASP A 45 4.50 29.66 -16.85
CA ASP A 45 4.00 30.43 -15.73
C ASP A 45 2.50 30.20 -15.48
N ARG A 46 1.69 30.06 -16.53
CA ARG A 46 0.26 29.68 -16.38
C ARG A 46 0.07 28.27 -15.85
N ALA A 47 0.92 27.32 -16.22
CA ALA A 47 0.87 25.95 -15.68
C ALA A 47 1.33 25.94 -14.20
N ALA A 48 2.32 26.73 -13.83
CA ALA A 48 2.78 26.85 -12.46
C ALA A 48 1.74 27.53 -11.55
N ASP A 49 0.99 28.49 -12.07
CA ASP A 49 -0.10 29.14 -11.35
C ASP A 49 -1.34 28.28 -11.22
N ALA A 50 -1.65 27.46 -12.21
CA ALA A 50 -2.71 26.46 -12.13
C ALA A 50 -2.39 25.37 -11.10
N VAL A 51 -1.14 24.92 -11.01
CA VAL A 51 -0.69 23.95 -9.99
C VAL A 51 -0.69 24.60 -8.61
N ARG A 52 -0.28 25.86 -8.47
CA ARG A 52 -0.35 26.60 -7.19
C ARG A 52 -1.78 26.89 -6.76
N GLY A 53 -2.70 27.15 -7.68
CA GLY A 53 -4.13 27.32 -7.41
C GLY A 53 -4.75 26.00 -6.95
N TRP A 54 -4.43 24.90 -7.60
CA TRP A 54 -4.90 23.55 -7.25
C TRP A 54 -4.40 23.07 -5.87
N TRP A 55 -3.15 23.43 -5.48
CA TRP A 55 -2.59 23.15 -4.16
C TRP A 55 -3.20 24.00 -3.04
N ARG A 56 -3.57 25.25 -3.30
CA ARG A 56 -4.26 26.11 -2.33
C ARG A 56 -5.69 25.67 -2.07
N GLN A 57 -6.40 25.17 -3.08
CA GLN A 57 -7.78 24.72 -2.96
C GLN A 57 -7.92 23.39 -2.20
N ARG A 58 -6.84 22.58 -2.12
CA ARG A 58 -6.84 21.33 -1.32
C ARG A 58 -6.53 21.52 0.17
N ARG A 59 -6.12 22.69 0.62
CA ARG A 59 -5.82 22.95 2.04
C ARG A 59 -7.01 23.39 2.90
N THR A 60 -8.20 23.55 2.34
CA THR A 60 -9.38 24.01 3.05
C THR A 60 -10.61 23.15 2.79
N LEU A 61 -10.49 21.85 2.97
CA LEU A 61 -11.66 21.01 3.23
C LEU A 61 -11.46 20.40 4.62
N PRO A 62 -12.14 20.93 5.64
CA PRO A 62 -12.26 20.20 6.88
C PRO A 62 -13.15 18.98 6.62
N PHE A 63 -12.57 17.78 6.67
CA PHE A 63 -13.34 16.56 6.81
C PHE A 63 -13.97 16.55 8.21
N SER A 64 -15.00 17.32 8.41
CA SER A 64 -15.93 17.14 9.51
C SER A 64 -17.04 16.21 9.04
N PHE A 65 -16.86 14.90 9.22
CA PHE A 65 -17.97 13.98 9.18
C PHE A 65 -18.80 14.19 10.45
N SER A 66 -19.79 15.05 10.37
CA SER A 66 -20.90 15.08 11.34
C SER A 66 -21.81 13.91 11.03
N PHE A 67 -21.74 12.86 11.85
CA PHE A 67 -22.80 11.87 11.88
C PHE A 67 -24.07 12.55 12.44
N PRO A 68 -25.25 12.35 11.84
CA PRO A 68 -26.51 12.88 12.35
C PRO A 68 -27.07 11.99 13.47
N PHE A 69 -26.26 11.66 14.46
CA PHE A 69 -26.75 11.09 15.70
C PHE A 69 -26.43 12.07 16.83
N PRO A 70 -27.44 12.73 17.42
CA PRO A 70 -27.19 13.42 18.66
C PRO A 70 -26.88 12.35 19.73
N PRO A 71 -25.79 12.48 20.49
CA PRO A 71 -25.52 11.57 21.59
C PRO A 71 -26.70 11.65 22.57
N PRO A 72 -27.31 10.54 22.98
CA PRO A 72 -28.51 10.56 23.84
C PRO A 72 -28.27 11.22 25.22
N PHE A 73 -27.03 11.38 25.62
CA PHE A 73 -26.65 12.07 26.87
C PHE A 73 -26.71 13.61 26.79
N ALA A 74 -26.58 14.21 25.61
CA ALA A 74 -26.76 15.65 25.47
C ALA A 74 -28.26 16.03 25.68
N ALA A 75 -29.19 15.10 25.49
CA ALA A 75 -30.60 15.35 25.66
C ALA A 75 -31.03 15.36 27.14
N ALA A 76 -30.39 14.57 28.00
CA ALA A 76 -30.71 14.57 29.43
C ALA A 76 -30.22 15.85 30.16
N VAL A 77 -29.05 16.38 29.72
CA VAL A 77 -28.55 17.66 30.25
C VAL A 77 -29.21 18.85 29.53
N ALA A 78 -29.71 18.67 28.28
CA ALA A 78 -30.41 19.70 27.53
C ALA A 78 -31.92 19.77 27.86
N ALA A 79 -32.51 18.72 28.44
CA ALA A 79 -33.90 18.73 28.87
C ALA A 79 -34.15 19.66 30.07
N VAL A 80 -33.12 19.96 30.84
CA VAL A 80 -33.18 20.98 31.91
C VAL A 80 -32.93 22.41 31.36
N ALA A 81 -32.44 22.54 30.12
CA ALA A 81 -32.10 23.83 29.51
C ALA A 81 -33.00 24.27 28.35
N ARG A 82 -34.09 23.55 28.05
CA ARG A 82 -35.11 23.97 27.08
C ARG A 82 -36.46 24.33 27.76
N ALA A 83 -36.39 25.38 28.59
CA ALA A 83 -37.53 26.27 28.73
C ALA A 83 -37.49 27.27 27.55
N GLU A 84 -38.60 27.40 26.83
CA GLU A 84 -38.76 28.33 25.72
C GLU A 84 -38.37 29.76 26.14
N PRO A 85 -37.88 30.60 25.23
CA PRO A 85 -37.64 32.00 25.54
C PRO A 85 -39.00 32.73 25.62
N GLU A 86 -39.52 32.86 26.82
CA GLU A 86 -40.52 33.89 27.09
C GLU A 86 -39.90 35.28 26.96
N PRO A 87 -40.71 36.30 26.61
CA PRO A 87 -40.24 37.62 26.21
C PRO A 87 -39.46 38.29 27.37
N ARG A 88 -38.35 38.92 26.99
CA ARG A 88 -37.49 39.72 27.88
C ARG A 88 -38.30 40.60 28.85
N ARG A 89 -38.57 40.08 30.02
CA ARG A 89 -38.82 40.89 31.20
C ARG A 89 -37.49 41.36 31.73
N HIS A 90 -37.41 42.61 32.06
CA HIS A 90 -36.32 43.26 32.74
C HIS A 90 -35.76 42.36 33.89
N VAL A 91 -34.59 41.77 33.69
CA VAL A 91 -33.80 41.23 34.80
C VAL A 91 -33.24 42.45 35.49
N GLY A 92 -33.98 42.90 36.43
CA GLY A 92 -33.60 44.04 37.27
C GLY A 92 -33.14 43.52 38.62
N ARG A 93 -32.00 43.94 39.01
CA ARG A 93 -31.50 44.19 40.39
C ARG A 93 -31.60 43.11 41.49
N GLU A 94 -32.38 42.05 41.37
CA GLU A 94 -32.54 41.03 42.44
C GLU A 94 -31.34 40.05 42.51
N ASP A 95 -30.57 39.84 41.41
CA ASP A 95 -29.40 38.95 41.38
C ASP A 95 -28.13 39.56 42.00
N GLU A 96 -28.14 40.83 42.36
CA GLU A 96 -27.04 41.54 43.03
C GLU A 96 -27.19 41.67 44.55
N GLU A 97 -28.35 41.30 45.09
CA GLU A 97 -28.55 41.37 46.54
C GLU A 97 -27.71 40.30 47.25
N ARG A 98 -26.76 40.77 48.05
CA ARG A 98 -25.89 39.90 48.84
C ARG A 98 -26.47 39.65 50.20
N VAL A 99 -26.65 38.37 50.52
CA VAL A 99 -27.21 37.92 51.77
C VAL A 99 -26.09 37.34 52.63
N LEU A 100 -26.03 37.72 53.93
CA LEU A 100 -25.03 37.21 54.86
C LEU A 100 -25.39 35.78 55.27
N ILE A 101 -24.49 34.87 55.00
CA ILE A 101 -24.61 33.45 55.37
C ILE A 101 -23.80 33.21 56.63
N SER A 102 -24.47 32.82 57.70
CA SER A 102 -23.84 32.54 59.00
C SER A 102 -23.18 31.15 59.03
N GLU A 103 -23.85 30.17 58.44
CA GLU A 103 -23.42 28.76 58.49
C GLU A 103 -23.75 28.07 57.16
N VAL A 104 -22.86 27.19 56.72
CA VAL A 104 -23.03 26.35 55.53
C VAL A 104 -22.96 24.88 55.93
N LEU A 105 -24.01 24.13 55.69
CA LEU A 105 -24.16 22.73 56.03
C LEU A 105 -24.46 21.90 54.79
N VAL A 106 -23.94 20.69 54.78
CA VAL A 106 -24.35 19.67 53.79
C VAL A 106 -25.10 18.58 54.53
N ARG A 107 -26.32 18.31 54.07
CA ARG A 107 -27.23 17.36 54.71
C ARG A 107 -27.83 16.42 53.64
N ASP A 108 -28.35 15.28 54.09
CA ASP A 108 -29.13 14.41 53.24
C ASP A 108 -30.50 15.05 52.90
N LYS A 109 -31.25 14.45 52.02
CA LYS A 109 -32.59 14.85 51.57
C LYS A 109 -33.57 15.05 52.74
N ASP A 110 -33.44 14.23 53.78
CA ASP A 110 -34.29 14.29 54.95
C ASP A 110 -33.77 15.30 56.03
N GLY A 111 -32.67 15.99 55.75
CA GLY A 111 -32.05 17.00 56.65
C GLY A 111 -31.10 16.43 57.69
N GLU A 112 -30.88 15.13 57.68
CA GLU A 112 -29.96 14.44 58.59
C GLU A 112 -28.49 14.55 58.11
N PRO A 113 -27.50 14.38 59.00
CA PRO A 113 -26.10 14.28 58.57
C PRO A 113 -25.92 13.14 57.61
N LEU A 114 -25.05 13.33 56.60
CA LEU A 114 -24.70 12.24 55.66
C LEU A 114 -24.05 11.07 56.46
N GLU A 115 -24.52 9.86 56.23
CA GLU A 115 -24.00 8.64 56.87
C GLU A 115 -22.49 8.44 56.64
N ARG A 116 -21.95 9.00 55.55
CA ARG A 116 -20.54 8.82 55.14
C ARG A 116 -19.80 10.16 55.13
N ALA A 117 -18.83 10.28 56.00
CA ALA A 117 -17.98 11.46 56.16
C ALA A 117 -17.15 11.81 54.91
N ASP A 118 -16.81 10.81 54.08
CA ASP A 118 -16.12 11.02 52.78
C ASP A 118 -16.97 11.80 51.78
N LEU A 119 -18.27 11.60 51.76
CA LEU A 119 -19.20 12.35 50.90
C LEU A 119 -19.41 13.79 51.40
N GLU A 120 -19.50 13.99 52.70
CA GLU A 120 -19.58 15.32 53.29
C GLU A 120 -18.32 16.13 52.97
N ALA A 121 -17.15 15.48 53.11
CA ALA A 121 -15.87 16.09 52.73
C ALA A 121 -15.79 16.40 51.23
N ALA A 122 -16.29 15.51 50.37
CA ALA A 122 -16.33 15.73 48.91
C ALA A 122 -17.24 16.88 48.51
N ALA A 123 -18.42 16.99 49.13
CA ALA A 123 -19.34 18.10 48.91
C ALA A 123 -18.75 19.43 49.45
N ALA A 124 -18.17 19.42 50.64
CA ALA A 124 -17.50 20.58 51.22
C ALA A 124 -16.30 21.05 50.36
N ALA A 125 -15.51 20.14 49.82
CA ALA A 125 -14.40 20.45 48.92
C ALA A 125 -14.86 21.03 47.55
N ALA A 126 -16.09 20.76 47.15
CA ALA A 126 -16.69 21.32 45.92
C ALA A 126 -17.14 22.78 46.10
N LEU A 127 -17.44 23.18 47.34
CA LEU A 127 -17.84 24.55 47.68
C LEU A 127 -16.64 25.50 47.54
N ARG A 128 -16.77 26.53 46.74
CA ARG A 128 -15.72 27.56 46.57
C ARG A 128 -16.18 28.93 47.07
N SER A 129 -17.41 29.31 46.72
CA SER A 129 -17.98 30.62 47.02
C SER A 129 -18.72 30.62 48.34
N CYS A 130 -19.44 29.54 48.65
CA CYS A 130 -20.23 29.41 49.86
C CYS A 130 -19.35 29.03 51.07
N ARG A 131 -18.99 30.05 51.84
CA ARG A 131 -18.24 29.90 53.09
C ARG A 131 -19.01 30.52 54.27
N PRO A 132 -18.86 30.00 55.48
CA PRO A 132 -19.43 30.63 56.66
C PRO A 132 -18.99 32.10 56.80
N ASN A 133 -19.84 32.96 57.24
CA ASN A 133 -19.62 34.41 57.43
C ASN A 133 -19.30 35.15 56.11
N SER A 134 -19.85 34.74 55.00
CA SER A 134 -19.70 35.41 53.68
C SER A 134 -21.05 35.97 53.20
N ALA A 135 -21.00 37.12 52.51
CA ALA A 135 -22.14 37.68 51.83
C ALA A 135 -22.22 37.15 50.39
N LEU A 136 -23.23 36.36 50.08
CA LEU A 136 -23.36 35.63 48.80
C LEU A 136 -24.56 36.13 48.00
N THR A 137 -24.40 36.06 46.66
CA THR A 137 -25.50 36.22 45.73
C THR A 137 -26.14 34.86 45.40
N VAL A 138 -27.40 34.85 44.94
CA VAL A 138 -28.10 33.63 44.47
C VAL A 138 -27.30 32.92 43.37
N ARG A 139 -26.63 33.67 42.52
CA ARG A 139 -25.78 33.13 41.44
C ARG A 139 -24.59 32.36 41.97
N GLU A 140 -23.92 32.88 42.97
CA GLU A 140 -22.75 32.21 43.60
C GLU A 140 -23.18 30.89 44.30
N VAL A 141 -24.36 30.85 44.87
CA VAL A 141 -24.95 29.63 45.45
C VAL A 141 -25.27 28.61 44.35
N GLN A 142 -25.89 29.05 43.24
CA GLN A 142 -26.16 28.18 42.07
C GLN A 142 -24.89 27.63 41.44
N GLU A 143 -23.83 28.42 41.38
CA GLU A 143 -22.51 27.93 40.89
C GLU A 143 -21.94 26.83 41.78
N ASP A 144 -22.06 26.93 43.11
CA ASP A 144 -21.62 25.91 44.04
C ASP A 144 -22.51 24.67 44.02
N VAL A 145 -23.84 24.79 43.86
CA VAL A 145 -24.72 23.65 43.56
C VAL A 145 -24.24 22.91 42.32
N HIS A 146 -23.95 23.66 41.25
CA HIS A 146 -23.44 23.06 40.02
C HIS A 146 -22.08 22.34 40.24
N ARG A 147 -21.19 22.87 41.11
CA ARG A 147 -19.93 22.23 41.43
C ARG A 147 -20.11 20.94 42.27
N ILE A 148 -21.08 20.92 43.22
CA ILE A 148 -21.43 19.72 43.98
C ILE A 148 -21.93 18.62 43.02
N ILE A 149 -22.88 18.92 42.16
CA ILE A 149 -23.38 17.96 41.19
C ILE A 149 -22.25 17.52 40.22
N LYS A 150 -21.43 18.47 39.76
CA LYS A 150 -20.28 18.20 38.90
C LYS A 150 -19.19 17.37 39.61
N SER A 151 -19.16 17.23 40.93
CA SER A 151 -18.28 16.30 41.64
C SER A 151 -18.52 14.84 41.23
N GLY A 152 -19.77 14.53 40.80
CA GLY A 152 -20.18 13.24 40.26
C GLY A 152 -20.66 12.24 41.32
N PHE A 153 -20.68 12.57 42.58
CA PHE A 153 -21.13 11.69 43.68
C PHE A 153 -22.61 11.82 44.01
N PHE A 154 -23.26 12.89 43.56
CA PHE A 154 -24.63 13.26 43.93
C PHE A 154 -25.53 13.29 42.69
N SER A 155 -26.76 12.74 42.83
CA SER A 155 -27.81 12.76 41.84
C SER A 155 -28.57 14.08 41.85
N SER A 156 -28.77 14.68 43.06
CA SER A 156 -29.43 15.96 43.22
C SER A 156 -28.78 16.81 44.32
N CYS A 157 -28.93 18.14 44.25
CA CYS A 157 -28.48 19.08 45.24
C CYS A 157 -29.42 20.26 45.24
N MET A 158 -30.12 20.51 46.38
CA MET A 158 -31.03 21.61 46.55
C MET A 158 -30.50 22.52 47.66
N PRO A 159 -30.31 23.81 47.40
CA PRO A 159 -29.97 24.76 48.44
C PRO A 159 -31.23 25.18 49.21
N VAL A 160 -31.23 25.07 50.52
CA VAL A 160 -32.30 25.51 51.43
C VAL A 160 -31.73 26.57 52.35
N ALA A 161 -32.39 27.73 52.40
CA ALA A 161 -32.02 28.82 53.28
C ALA A 161 -32.94 28.83 54.48
N VAL A 162 -32.37 28.87 55.70
CA VAL A 162 -33.13 28.92 56.95
C VAL A 162 -32.71 30.16 57.72
N ASP A 163 -33.64 31.01 58.08
CA ASP A 163 -33.38 32.20 58.90
C ASP A 163 -33.01 31.81 60.31
N THR A 164 -31.93 32.35 60.81
CA THR A 164 -31.45 32.18 62.18
C THR A 164 -31.15 33.54 62.80
N ARG A 165 -31.02 33.59 64.15
CA ARG A 165 -30.76 34.86 64.86
C ARG A 165 -29.45 35.56 64.45
N ASP A 166 -28.49 34.78 63.92
CA ASP A 166 -27.15 35.26 63.58
C ASP A 166 -26.95 35.42 62.06
N GLY A 167 -28.02 35.32 61.23
CA GLY A 167 -27.98 35.38 59.76
C GLY A 167 -28.64 34.16 59.12
N ILE A 168 -28.46 33.99 57.83
CA ILE A 168 -29.05 32.86 57.09
C ILE A 168 -28.13 31.65 57.20
N ARG A 169 -28.72 30.51 57.59
CA ARG A 169 -28.08 29.19 57.48
C ARG A 169 -28.39 28.59 56.11
N LEU A 170 -27.36 28.30 55.30
CA LEU A 170 -27.48 27.68 54.02
C LEU A 170 -27.22 26.16 54.11
N ILE A 171 -28.27 25.39 53.81
CA ILE A 171 -28.20 23.92 53.83
C ILE A 171 -28.24 23.40 52.42
N PHE A 172 -27.19 22.69 51.98
CA PHE A 172 -27.20 21.95 50.71
C PHE A 172 -27.77 20.56 50.99
N GLN A 173 -29.03 20.32 50.62
CA GLN A 173 -29.61 18.99 50.67
C GLN A 173 -29.17 18.22 49.45
N VAL A 174 -28.42 17.15 49.65
CA VAL A 174 -27.81 16.33 48.58
C VAL A 174 -28.31 14.89 48.66
N GLU A 175 -28.47 14.28 47.49
CA GLU A 175 -28.84 12.87 47.38
C GLU A 175 -27.66 12.10 46.80
N PRO A 176 -26.99 11.21 47.53
CA PRO A 176 -25.87 10.44 47.07
C PRO A 176 -26.28 9.43 46.02
N ASN A 177 -25.38 9.14 45.04
CA ASN A 177 -25.57 8.00 44.14
C ASN A 177 -25.47 6.68 44.93
N GLN A 178 -26.01 5.60 44.33
CA GLN A 178 -25.93 4.27 44.95
C GLN A 178 -24.51 3.68 44.90
N ASP A 179 -24.24 2.72 45.79
CA ASP A 179 -22.99 1.98 45.78
C ASP A 179 -22.91 1.06 44.56
N PHE A 180 -21.73 0.96 43.94
CA PHE A 180 -21.51 0.11 42.75
C PHE A 180 -21.32 -1.35 43.17
N HIS A 181 -22.28 -2.20 42.83
CA HIS A 181 -22.26 -3.63 43.18
C HIS A 181 -21.91 -4.52 41.96
N GLY A 182 -22.14 -4.04 40.75
CA GLY A 182 -21.85 -4.80 39.55
C GLY A 182 -22.23 -4.09 38.28
N MET A 183 -21.91 -4.73 37.14
CA MET A 183 -22.32 -4.21 35.83
C MET A 183 -22.93 -5.29 34.98
N LEU A 184 -23.91 -4.90 34.14
CA LEU A 184 -24.48 -5.66 33.06
C LEU A 184 -24.18 -4.96 31.75
N CYS A 185 -23.40 -5.60 30.87
CA CYS A 185 -23.09 -5.06 29.56
C CYS A 185 -23.81 -5.87 28.47
N GLU A 186 -24.67 -5.21 27.72
CA GLU A 186 -25.43 -5.82 26.63
C GLU A 186 -24.91 -5.33 25.28
N GLY A 187 -24.84 -6.21 24.26
CA GLY A 187 -24.48 -5.85 22.87
C GLY A 187 -22.98 -5.72 22.60
N ALA A 188 -22.12 -5.95 23.59
CA ALA A 188 -20.67 -5.91 23.44
C ALA A 188 -20.10 -7.29 23.04
N ASN A 189 -20.23 -7.66 21.77
CA ASN A 189 -19.75 -8.96 21.27
C ASN A 189 -18.25 -8.97 20.93
N LEU A 190 -17.70 -7.81 20.57
CA LEU A 190 -16.31 -7.66 20.17
C LEU A 190 -15.40 -7.21 21.31
N LEU A 191 -15.98 -6.54 22.32
CA LEU A 191 -15.23 -6.00 23.43
C LEU A 191 -14.86 -7.12 24.44
N PRO A 192 -13.56 -7.31 24.76
CA PRO A 192 -13.17 -8.33 25.74
C PRO A 192 -13.76 -8.03 27.11
N SER A 193 -14.38 -9.02 27.78
CA SER A 193 -14.91 -8.87 29.15
C SER A 193 -13.86 -8.41 30.14
N LYS A 194 -12.62 -8.86 30.00
CA LYS A 194 -11.51 -8.40 30.82
C LYS A 194 -11.26 -6.88 30.73
N PHE A 195 -11.43 -6.28 29.56
CA PHE A 195 -11.28 -4.83 29.40
C PHE A 195 -12.37 -4.05 30.15
N LEU A 196 -13.60 -4.59 30.13
CA LEU A 196 -14.73 -4.04 30.89
C LEU A 196 -14.47 -4.16 32.41
N GLU A 197 -14.05 -5.33 32.88
CA GLU A 197 -13.73 -5.57 34.29
C GLU A 197 -12.60 -4.65 34.77
N ASP A 198 -11.53 -4.50 33.97
CA ASP A 198 -10.42 -3.61 34.31
C ASP A 198 -10.85 -2.13 34.38
N ALA A 199 -11.78 -1.68 33.52
CA ALA A 199 -12.28 -0.32 33.52
C ALA A 199 -13.09 0.06 34.78
N PHE A 200 -13.69 -0.92 35.45
CA PHE A 200 -14.55 -0.70 36.63
C PHE A 200 -14.00 -1.35 37.92
N ARG A 201 -12.83 -1.98 37.87
CA ARG A 201 -12.25 -2.73 39.01
C ARG A 201 -12.19 -1.90 40.29
N ASP A 202 -11.76 -0.64 40.19
CA ASP A 202 -11.55 0.23 41.34
C ASP A 202 -12.83 0.84 41.89
N GLN A 203 -13.98 0.59 41.25
CA GLN A 203 -15.28 1.16 41.62
C GLN A 203 -16.14 0.22 42.48
N TYR A 204 -15.83 -1.09 42.52
CA TYR A 204 -16.60 -2.06 43.31
C TYR A 204 -16.66 -1.70 44.80
N GLY A 205 -17.88 -1.68 45.33
CA GLY A 205 -18.15 -1.33 46.74
C GLY A 205 -17.98 0.17 47.09
N LYS A 206 -17.79 1.02 46.12
CA LYS A 206 -17.75 2.49 46.26
C LYS A 206 -19.00 3.11 45.65
N ILE A 207 -19.32 4.33 46.05
CA ILE A 207 -20.41 5.12 45.47
C ILE A 207 -20.08 5.39 44.00
N VAL A 208 -21.06 5.19 43.12
CA VAL A 208 -20.93 5.47 41.68
C VAL A 208 -20.59 6.94 41.48
N ASN A 209 -19.45 7.21 40.91
CA ASN A 209 -19.05 8.54 40.48
C ASN A 209 -19.30 8.71 38.96
N ILE A 210 -20.19 9.63 38.58
CA ILE A 210 -20.56 9.89 37.21
C ILE A 210 -19.37 10.32 36.33
N ARG A 211 -18.36 10.98 36.89
CA ARG A 211 -17.12 11.33 36.18
C ARG A 211 -16.28 10.10 35.82
N HIS A 212 -16.17 9.16 36.73
CA HIS A 212 -15.46 7.90 36.46
C HIS A 212 -16.22 7.06 35.44
N LEU A 213 -17.56 7.06 35.52
CA LEU A 213 -18.41 6.42 34.52
C LEU A 213 -18.20 7.03 33.12
N ASP A 214 -18.20 8.35 33.00
CA ASP A 214 -17.95 9.06 31.73
C ASP A 214 -16.54 8.74 31.19
N GLN A 215 -15.57 8.67 32.08
CA GLN A 215 -14.20 8.30 31.70
C GLN A 215 -14.11 6.84 31.25
N ALA A 216 -14.79 5.91 31.91
CA ALA A 216 -14.87 4.52 31.48
C ALA A 216 -15.59 4.37 30.14
N ILE A 217 -16.69 5.06 29.92
CA ILE A 217 -17.41 5.12 28.63
C ILE A 217 -16.50 5.67 27.54
N LYS A 218 -15.75 6.74 27.78
CA LYS A 218 -14.77 7.28 26.84
C LYS A 218 -13.67 6.28 26.52
N SER A 219 -13.18 5.54 27.50
CA SER A 219 -12.19 4.49 27.29
C SER A 219 -12.74 3.34 26.45
N ILE A 220 -13.98 2.91 26.67
CA ILE A 220 -14.67 1.89 25.87
C ILE A 220 -14.82 2.38 24.43
N ASN A 221 -15.32 3.59 24.23
CA ASN A 221 -15.49 4.18 22.89
C ASN A 221 -14.12 4.33 22.18
N GLY A 222 -13.06 4.73 22.92
CA GLY A 222 -11.69 4.80 22.43
C GLY A 222 -11.17 3.44 21.97
N TRP A 223 -11.45 2.37 22.71
CA TRP A 223 -11.04 1.02 22.34
C TRP A 223 -11.55 0.60 20.95
N TYR A 224 -12.82 0.94 20.61
CA TYR A 224 -13.38 0.70 19.29
C TYR A 224 -12.69 1.56 18.21
N GLN A 225 -12.50 2.86 18.51
CA GLN A 225 -11.88 3.80 17.56
C GLN A 225 -10.44 3.42 17.22
N ASP A 226 -9.64 3.06 18.22
CA ASP A 226 -8.23 2.66 18.04
C ASP A 226 -8.09 1.44 17.13
N ARG A 227 -9.09 0.56 17.14
CA ARG A 227 -9.14 -0.64 16.28
C ARG A 227 -9.86 -0.41 14.95
N GLY A 228 -10.30 0.83 14.70
CA GLY A 228 -11.04 1.18 13.50
C GLY A 228 -12.42 0.53 13.40
N LEU A 229 -12.94 0.01 14.52
CA LEU A 229 -14.28 -0.57 14.64
C LEU A 229 -15.31 0.52 14.93
N THR A 230 -16.55 0.26 14.57
CA THR A 230 -17.65 1.16 14.89
C THR A 230 -18.50 0.53 15.98
N GLY A 231 -18.23 0.94 17.20
CA GLY A 231 -18.97 0.59 18.40
C GLY A 231 -19.01 1.78 19.35
N LEU A 232 -20.09 1.95 20.06
CA LEU A 232 -20.25 3.00 21.07
C LEU A 232 -21.20 2.53 22.17
N VAL A 233 -21.00 3.08 23.37
CA VAL A 233 -21.97 2.95 24.46
C VAL A 233 -23.14 3.87 24.15
N SER A 234 -24.28 3.27 23.79
CA SER A 234 -25.50 4.00 23.41
C SER A 234 -26.33 4.43 24.62
N TYR A 235 -26.28 3.66 25.70
CA TYR A 235 -27.04 3.90 26.91
C TYR A 235 -26.29 3.40 28.14
N ALA A 236 -26.39 4.16 29.23
CA ALA A 236 -25.87 3.78 30.54
C ALA A 236 -26.88 4.17 31.62
N GLU A 237 -27.26 3.25 32.45
CA GLU A 237 -28.27 3.42 33.49
C GLU A 237 -27.78 2.74 34.80
N ILE A 238 -28.07 3.37 35.91
CA ILE A 238 -27.85 2.78 37.22
C ILE A 238 -29.19 2.20 37.69
N LEU A 239 -29.29 0.90 37.76
CA LEU A 239 -30.46 0.18 38.23
C LEU A 239 -30.54 0.20 39.76
N SER A 240 -31.73 -0.02 40.30
CA SER A 240 -31.95 -0.21 41.74
C SER A 240 -31.06 -1.37 42.24
N GLY A 241 -30.32 -1.12 43.30
CA GLY A 241 -29.34 -2.06 43.84
C GLY A 241 -27.91 -1.84 43.35
N GLY A 242 -27.61 -0.68 42.70
CA GLY A 242 -26.23 -0.31 42.35
C GLY A 242 -25.62 -1.10 41.21
N ILE A 243 -26.44 -1.68 40.33
CA ILE A 243 -26.02 -2.38 39.13
C ILE A 243 -25.98 -1.39 37.95
N LEU A 244 -24.81 -1.21 37.35
CA LEU A 244 -24.66 -0.39 36.13
C LEU A 244 -25.03 -1.20 34.89
N ARG A 245 -26.05 -0.80 34.19
CA ARG A 245 -26.43 -1.35 32.89
C ARG A 245 -25.81 -0.51 31.79
N LEU A 246 -24.96 -1.13 30.98
CA LEU A 246 -24.37 -0.52 29.78
C LEU A 246 -24.93 -1.22 28.55
N GLN A 247 -25.44 -0.44 27.63
CA GLN A 247 -25.84 -0.94 26.31
C GLN A 247 -24.83 -0.47 25.28
N VAL A 248 -24.13 -1.41 24.68
CA VAL A 248 -23.17 -1.14 23.60
C VAL A 248 -23.83 -1.46 22.28
N THR A 249 -23.69 -0.55 21.34
CA THR A 249 -24.16 -0.73 19.96
C THR A 249 -22.96 -0.95 19.07
N GLU A 250 -22.82 -2.17 18.54
CA GLU A 250 -21.81 -2.54 17.55
C GLU A 250 -22.45 -2.56 16.16
N ALA A 251 -21.85 -1.85 15.20
CA ALA A 251 -22.35 -1.82 13.83
C ALA A 251 -21.97 -3.10 13.07
N GLU A 252 -22.96 -3.76 12.49
CA GLU A 252 -22.83 -4.96 11.64
C GLU A 252 -23.12 -4.61 10.18
N VAL A 253 -22.35 -5.17 9.24
CA VAL A 253 -22.59 -5.01 7.80
C VAL A 253 -23.79 -5.83 7.37
N ASN A 254 -24.86 -5.16 6.97
CA ASN A 254 -26.08 -5.81 6.48
C ASN A 254 -25.92 -6.22 5.02
N ASN A 255 -25.74 -5.26 4.12
CA ASN A 255 -25.56 -5.51 2.69
C ASN A 255 -24.46 -4.62 2.11
N ILE A 256 -23.89 -5.08 0.97
CA ILE A 256 -22.96 -4.30 0.16
C ILE A 256 -23.65 -4.04 -1.18
N ILE A 257 -23.94 -2.78 -1.45
CA ILE A 257 -24.67 -2.32 -2.63
C ILE A 257 -23.69 -1.64 -3.56
N ILE A 258 -23.51 -2.21 -4.76
CA ILE A 258 -22.62 -1.66 -5.78
C ILE A 258 -23.41 -0.76 -6.70
N ARG A 259 -22.94 0.49 -6.87
CA ARG A 259 -23.48 1.47 -7.82
C ARG A 259 -22.36 1.98 -8.73
N PHE A 260 -22.58 1.87 -10.03
CA PHE A 260 -21.66 2.47 -11.00
C PHE A 260 -22.12 3.89 -11.32
N LEU A 261 -21.18 4.82 -11.35
CA LEU A 261 -21.43 6.22 -11.67
C LEU A 261 -20.73 6.59 -12.96
N ASP A 262 -21.38 7.43 -13.76
CA ASP A 262 -20.77 8.00 -14.95
C ASP A 262 -19.66 9.00 -14.55
N ARG A 263 -18.54 8.94 -15.27
CA ARG A 263 -17.36 9.76 -14.99
C ARG A 263 -17.61 11.26 -15.11
N ARG A 264 -18.52 11.68 -15.98
CA ARG A 264 -18.76 13.09 -16.32
C ARG A 264 -19.93 13.68 -15.56
N THR A 265 -21.01 12.94 -15.48
CA THR A 265 -22.26 13.42 -14.87
C THR A 265 -22.37 13.04 -13.39
N GLY A 266 -21.66 12.01 -12.95
CA GLY A 266 -21.81 11.45 -11.61
C GLY A 266 -23.14 10.69 -11.39
N GLU A 267 -23.95 10.52 -12.44
CA GLU A 267 -25.22 9.82 -12.36
C GLU A 267 -25.05 8.30 -12.38
N PRO A 268 -25.99 7.55 -11.79
CA PRO A 268 -25.97 6.09 -11.84
C PRO A 268 -26.01 5.57 -13.29
N THR A 269 -25.13 4.63 -13.61
CA THR A 269 -25.02 4.01 -14.93
C THR A 269 -24.90 2.49 -14.81
N VAL A 270 -24.98 1.81 -15.95
CA VAL A 270 -24.74 0.37 -16.02
C VAL A 270 -23.25 0.11 -16.15
N GLY A 271 -22.65 -0.52 -15.15
CA GLY A 271 -21.23 -0.88 -15.16
C GLY A 271 -20.92 -2.01 -16.17
N LYS A 272 -19.70 -2.01 -16.67
CA LYS A 272 -19.15 -3.10 -17.51
C LYS A 272 -18.54 -4.21 -16.65
N THR A 273 -18.15 -3.90 -15.43
CA THR A 273 -17.56 -4.84 -14.46
C THR A 273 -18.69 -5.61 -13.78
N LYS A 274 -18.49 -6.92 -13.64
CA LYS A 274 -19.44 -7.76 -12.92
C LYS A 274 -19.33 -7.49 -11.43
N PRO A 275 -20.47 -7.31 -10.71
CA PRO A 275 -20.46 -7.08 -9.27
C PRO A 275 -19.71 -8.16 -8.48
N GLU A 276 -19.80 -9.43 -8.91
CA GLU A 276 -19.13 -10.55 -8.26
C GLU A 276 -17.60 -10.39 -8.27
N THR A 277 -17.06 -9.81 -9.36
CA THR A 277 -15.62 -9.55 -9.48
C THR A 277 -15.12 -8.55 -8.44
N ILE A 278 -15.95 -7.60 -8.05
CA ILE A 278 -15.65 -6.61 -7.02
C ILE A 278 -15.84 -7.22 -5.63
N LEU A 279 -16.97 -7.88 -5.40
CA LEU A 279 -17.29 -8.52 -4.12
C LEU A 279 -16.26 -9.58 -3.72
N GLN A 280 -15.68 -10.28 -4.70
CA GLN A 280 -14.62 -11.26 -4.49
C GLN A 280 -13.34 -10.63 -3.91
N GLN A 281 -13.07 -9.37 -4.23
CA GLN A 281 -11.87 -8.65 -3.76
C GLN A 281 -12.02 -8.09 -2.34
N LEU A 282 -13.25 -7.95 -1.86
CA LEU A 282 -13.54 -7.37 -0.56
C LEU A 282 -13.16 -8.32 0.57
N THR A 283 -12.51 -7.77 1.58
CA THR A 283 -12.29 -8.45 2.86
C THR A 283 -13.50 -8.30 3.77
N THR A 284 -14.26 -7.19 3.62
CA THR A 284 -15.51 -6.93 4.32
C THR A 284 -16.63 -7.80 3.75
N LYS A 285 -17.30 -8.55 4.60
CA LYS A 285 -18.41 -9.44 4.22
C LYS A 285 -19.68 -9.10 4.99
N LYS A 286 -20.83 -9.47 4.41
CA LYS A 286 -22.12 -9.40 5.10
C LYS A 286 -22.10 -10.20 6.40
N GLY A 287 -22.68 -9.66 7.47
CA GLY A 287 -22.73 -10.27 8.79
C GLY A 287 -21.47 -10.06 9.63
N GLN A 288 -20.50 -9.30 9.15
CA GLN A 288 -19.31 -8.96 9.93
C GLN A 288 -19.45 -7.59 10.60
N ALA A 289 -18.73 -7.41 11.70
CA ALA A 289 -18.64 -6.10 12.33
C ALA A 289 -18.04 -5.06 11.37
N TYR A 290 -18.65 -3.89 11.33
CA TYR A 290 -18.19 -2.82 10.45
C TYR A 290 -16.89 -2.19 10.95
N SER A 291 -15.85 -2.29 10.14
CA SER A 291 -14.53 -1.71 10.40
C SER A 291 -14.16 -0.67 9.34
N ARG A 292 -13.98 0.59 9.76
CA ARG A 292 -13.51 1.67 8.86
C ARG A 292 -12.13 1.37 8.27
N ALA A 293 -11.25 0.79 9.07
CA ALA A 293 -9.90 0.44 8.62
C ALA A 293 -9.91 -0.66 7.55
N GLN A 294 -10.83 -1.62 7.69
CA GLN A 294 -11.01 -2.70 6.71
C GLN A 294 -11.62 -2.18 5.41
N VAL A 295 -12.66 -1.36 5.51
CA VAL A 295 -13.30 -0.72 4.35
C VAL A 295 -12.32 0.18 3.59
N LYS A 296 -11.45 0.93 4.29
CA LYS A 296 -10.40 1.72 3.63
C LYS A 296 -9.43 0.84 2.84
N ARG A 297 -9.00 -0.28 3.41
CA ARG A 297 -8.15 -1.26 2.70
C ARG A 297 -8.87 -1.89 1.50
N ASP A 298 -10.16 -2.14 1.60
CA ASP A 298 -10.97 -2.65 0.50
C ASP A 298 -11.05 -1.63 -0.66
N VAL A 299 -11.23 -0.34 -0.36
CA VAL A 299 -11.15 0.74 -1.36
C VAL A 299 -9.79 0.74 -2.06
N GLU A 300 -8.70 0.70 -1.30
CA GLU A 300 -7.34 0.64 -1.84
C GLU A 300 -7.15 -0.61 -2.72
N THR A 301 -7.64 -1.77 -2.28
CA THR A 301 -7.57 -3.02 -3.04
C THR A 301 -8.30 -2.92 -4.38
N ILE A 302 -9.50 -2.33 -4.42
CA ILE A 302 -10.26 -2.17 -5.66
C ILE A 302 -9.56 -1.17 -6.59
N LEU A 303 -9.01 -0.07 -6.07
CA LEU A 303 -8.24 0.88 -6.86
C LEU A 303 -6.98 0.25 -7.48
N THR A 304 -6.30 -0.64 -6.74
CA THR A 304 -5.11 -1.36 -7.26
C THR A 304 -5.42 -2.34 -8.40
N MET A 305 -6.68 -2.77 -8.58
CA MET A 305 -7.08 -3.55 -9.75
C MET A 305 -6.83 -2.78 -11.07
N GLY A 306 -6.82 -1.44 -11.00
CA GLY A 306 -6.56 -0.55 -12.14
C GLY A 306 -7.72 -0.44 -13.14
N ILE A 307 -8.88 -0.99 -12.83
CA ILE A 307 -10.12 -0.92 -13.63
C ILE A 307 -11.08 0.16 -13.15
N MET A 308 -10.89 0.66 -11.91
CA MET A 308 -11.66 1.77 -11.36
C MET A 308 -10.81 3.05 -11.34
N GLU A 309 -11.45 4.17 -11.56
CA GLU A 309 -10.87 5.51 -11.48
C GLU A 309 -11.08 6.08 -10.07
N ASP A 310 -12.30 5.91 -9.56
CA ASP A 310 -12.66 6.31 -8.21
C ASP A 310 -13.53 5.26 -7.54
N VAL A 311 -13.38 5.15 -6.23
CA VAL A 311 -14.12 4.22 -5.37
C VAL A 311 -14.47 4.93 -4.07
N THR A 312 -15.76 5.10 -3.81
CA THR A 312 -16.25 5.70 -2.58
C THR A 312 -17.22 4.74 -1.91
N ILE A 313 -17.00 4.42 -0.62
CA ILE A 313 -17.89 3.59 0.18
C ILE A 313 -18.57 4.46 1.22
N ILE A 314 -19.89 4.51 1.18
CA ILE A 314 -20.74 5.31 2.09
C ILE A 314 -21.51 4.34 2.98
N PRO A 315 -21.26 4.33 4.29
CA PRO A 315 -22.07 3.56 5.22
C PRO A 315 -23.44 4.25 5.40
N GLN A 316 -24.51 3.52 5.20
CA GLN A 316 -25.88 3.97 5.42
C GLN A 316 -26.51 3.15 6.56
N PRO A 317 -26.89 3.77 7.68
CA PRO A 317 -27.57 3.06 8.75
C PRO A 317 -28.92 2.55 8.29
N VAL A 318 -29.26 1.34 8.65
CA VAL A 318 -30.58 0.76 8.44
C VAL A 318 -31.45 1.12 9.63
N ALA A 319 -32.63 1.69 9.35
CA ALA A 319 -33.56 2.13 10.39
C ALA A 319 -33.87 0.99 11.39
N ASP A 320 -33.99 1.35 12.66
CA ASP A 320 -34.36 0.48 13.79
C ASP A 320 -33.46 -0.76 14.01
N THR A 321 -32.25 -0.76 13.44
CA THR A 321 -31.32 -1.86 13.61
C THR A 321 -29.89 -1.34 13.80
N ASN A 322 -29.02 -2.14 14.48
CA ASN A 322 -27.58 -1.85 14.58
C ASN A 322 -26.82 -2.22 13.29
N LYS A 323 -27.50 -2.28 12.14
CA LYS A 323 -26.94 -2.70 10.87
C LYS A 323 -26.65 -1.52 9.96
N VAL A 324 -25.63 -1.70 9.13
CA VAL A 324 -25.15 -0.69 8.18
C VAL A 324 -25.08 -1.30 6.78
N ASP A 325 -25.73 -0.67 5.81
CA ASP A 325 -25.57 -0.96 4.40
C ASP A 325 -24.37 -0.19 3.86
N LEU A 326 -23.48 -0.87 3.16
CA LEU A 326 -22.33 -0.26 2.52
C LEU A 326 -22.67 0.04 1.06
N VAL A 327 -22.93 1.29 0.74
CA VAL A 327 -23.14 1.74 -0.64
C VAL A 327 -21.80 2.10 -1.27
N MET A 328 -21.38 1.28 -2.21
CA MET A 328 -20.13 1.42 -2.94
C MET A 328 -20.40 2.11 -4.28
N ASN A 329 -19.96 3.34 -4.41
CA ASN A 329 -20.02 4.11 -5.65
C ASN A 329 -18.70 3.93 -6.40
N LEU A 330 -18.79 3.49 -7.65
CA LEU A 330 -17.64 3.11 -8.49
C LEU A 330 -17.66 3.89 -9.79
N VAL A 331 -16.51 4.47 -10.15
CA VAL A 331 -16.30 5.09 -11.46
C VAL A 331 -15.31 4.22 -12.24
N GLU A 332 -15.76 3.67 -13.35
CA GLU A 332 -14.93 2.79 -14.17
C GLU A 332 -13.94 3.56 -15.04
N ARG A 333 -12.70 3.05 -15.13
CA ARG A 333 -11.75 3.52 -16.13
C ARG A 333 -12.12 3.00 -17.53
N PRO A 334 -11.75 3.72 -18.60
CA PRO A 334 -11.86 3.20 -19.97
C PRO A 334 -11.16 1.85 -20.06
N SER A 335 -11.90 0.80 -20.39
CA SER A 335 -11.39 -0.58 -20.40
C SER A 335 -10.50 -0.88 -21.62
N ARG A 336 -10.64 -0.12 -22.69
CA ARG A 336 -9.92 -0.32 -23.96
C ARG A 336 -8.94 0.81 -24.17
N GLY A 337 -7.71 0.45 -24.52
CA GLY A 337 -6.68 1.36 -24.99
C GLY A 337 -6.20 0.93 -26.37
N PHE A 338 -6.04 1.90 -27.25
CA PHE A 338 -5.52 1.70 -28.60
C PHE A 338 -4.43 2.75 -28.83
N SER A 339 -3.29 2.32 -29.33
CA SER A 339 -2.26 3.23 -29.79
C SER A 339 -1.66 2.72 -31.09
N ALA A 340 -1.44 3.63 -32.04
CA ALA A 340 -0.71 3.37 -33.25
C ALA A 340 0.32 4.46 -33.41
N GLY A 341 1.52 4.11 -33.78
CA GLY A 341 2.63 5.03 -33.97
C GLY A 341 3.54 4.60 -35.08
N GLY A 342 4.25 5.54 -35.65
CA GLY A 342 5.33 5.31 -36.58
C GLY A 342 6.54 6.13 -36.15
N GLY A 343 7.73 5.61 -36.38
CA GLY A 343 8.98 6.28 -36.02
C GLY A 343 10.10 5.87 -36.95
N ILE A 344 11.17 6.64 -36.91
CA ILE A 344 12.43 6.29 -37.55
C ILE A 344 13.39 5.90 -36.45
N SER A 345 13.85 4.67 -36.42
CA SER A 345 14.93 4.26 -35.54
C SER A 345 16.24 4.81 -36.14
N SER A 346 16.74 5.88 -35.55
CA SER A 346 18.10 6.34 -35.87
C SER A 346 19.09 5.45 -35.12
N GLY A 347 19.90 4.75 -35.86
CA GLY A 347 20.86 3.72 -35.47
C GLY A 347 21.84 3.95 -34.32
N ILE A 348 21.38 4.43 -33.17
CA ILE A 348 22.16 4.42 -31.91
C ILE A 348 22.28 2.99 -31.36
N THR A 349 21.37 2.12 -31.74
CA THR A 349 21.50 0.68 -31.56
C THR A 349 21.45 0.03 -32.94
N ASN A 350 22.50 -0.66 -33.32
CA ASN A 350 22.52 -1.55 -34.48
C ASN A 350 21.53 -2.71 -34.22
N GLY A 351 20.26 -2.38 -34.12
CA GLY A 351 19.21 -3.34 -33.86
C GLY A 351 18.47 -3.72 -35.14
N PRO A 352 17.79 -4.87 -35.15
CA PRO A 352 17.09 -5.41 -36.32
C PRO A 352 15.90 -4.55 -36.82
N LEU A 353 15.53 -3.53 -36.05
CA LEU A 353 14.46 -2.60 -36.41
C LEU A 353 15.00 -1.22 -36.81
N SER A 354 16.23 -1.13 -37.31
CA SER A 354 16.75 0.13 -37.85
C SER A 354 15.93 0.56 -39.05
N GLY A 355 15.63 1.85 -39.18
CA GLY A 355 14.84 2.40 -40.25
C GLY A 355 13.40 2.77 -39.84
N LEU A 356 12.47 2.67 -40.75
CA LEU A 356 11.05 2.99 -40.53
C LEU A 356 10.38 1.88 -39.71
N ILE A 357 9.81 2.24 -38.58
CA ILE A 357 9.10 1.31 -37.69
C ILE A 357 7.64 1.75 -37.58
N GLY A 358 6.73 0.80 -37.80
CA GLY A 358 5.32 0.95 -37.46
C GLY A 358 5.00 0.19 -36.17
N SER A 359 4.30 0.79 -35.27
CA SER A 359 3.85 0.17 -34.03
C SER A 359 2.35 0.25 -33.87
N PHE A 360 1.77 -0.83 -33.36
CA PHE A 360 0.37 -0.96 -33.05
C PHE A 360 0.25 -1.63 -31.67
N ALA A 361 -0.51 -1.05 -30.76
CA ALA A 361 -0.80 -1.70 -29.51
C ALA A 361 -2.28 -1.57 -29.14
N TYR A 362 -2.84 -2.68 -28.70
CA TYR A 362 -4.19 -2.78 -28.18
C TYR A 362 -4.13 -3.35 -26.78
N SER A 363 -4.80 -2.69 -25.85
CA SER A 363 -4.94 -3.16 -24.47
C SER A 363 -6.40 -3.19 -24.03
N HIS A 364 -6.79 -4.26 -23.37
CA HIS A 364 -8.09 -4.38 -22.74
C HIS A 364 -7.90 -4.76 -21.26
N ARG A 365 -8.30 -3.88 -20.34
CA ARG A 365 -8.02 -4.02 -18.91
C ARG A 365 -9.06 -4.81 -18.13
N ASN A 366 -10.25 -4.99 -18.70
CA ASN A 366 -11.40 -5.62 -18.04
C ASN A 366 -12.19 -6.48 -19.02
N LEU A 367 -11.56 -7.51 -19.54
CA LEU A 367 -12.18 -8.43 -20.49
C LEU A 367 -13.33 -9.18 -19.79
N PHE A 368 -14.51 -9.20 -20.43
CA PHE A 368 -15.73 -9.82 -19.90
C PHE A 368 -16.22 -9.29 -18.53
N GLY A 369 -15.75 -8.12 -18.10
CA GLY A 369 -16.10 -7.55 -16.79
C GLY A 369 -15.48 -8.27 -15.59
N ARG A 370 -14.46 -9.12 -15.80
CA ARG A 370 -13.85 -9.98 -14.78
C ARG A 370 -12.41 -9.58 -14.41
N ASN A 371 -12.03 -8.33 -14.64
CA ASN A 371 -10.66 -7.83 -14.41
C ASN A 371 -9.57 -8.60 -15.20
N LYS A 372 -9.93 -9.37 -16.22
CA LYS A 372 -8.98 -10.07 -17.08
C LYS A 372 -8.36 -9.07 -18.05
N LYS A 373 -7.04 -9.14 -18.23
CA LYS A 373 -6.27 -8.17 -19.01
C LYS A 373 -5.74 -8.85 -20.28
N LEU A 374 -5.91 -8.17 -21.40
CA LEU A 374 -5.33 -8.60 -22.68
C LEU A 374 -4.50 -7.46 -23.25
N ASN A 375 -3.23 -7.72 -23.49
CA ASN A 375 -2.33 -6.78 -24.15
C ASN A 375 -1.80 -7.42 -25.42
N LEU A 376 -1.98 -6.72 -26.53
CA LEU A 376 -1.46 -7.09 -27.84
C LEU A 376 -0.58 -5.94 -28.33
N SER A 377 0.66 -6.21 -28.69
CA SER A 377 1.52 -5.25 -29.37
C SER A 377 2.15 -5.87 -30.61
N LEU A 378 2.19 -5.09 -31.68
CA LEU A 378 2.81 -5.43 -32.95
C LEU A 378 3.74 -4.27 -33.32
N GLU A 379 5.00 -4.58 -33.55
CA GLU A 379 5.99 -3.63 -34.04
C GLU A 379 6.56 -4.22 -35.35
N ARG A 380 6.51 -3.45 -36.43
CA ARG A 380 7.03 -3.88 -37.73
C ARG A 380 8.09 -2.92 -38.22
N GLY A 381 9.29 -3.43 -38.42
CA GLY A 381 10.41 -2.76 -39.05
C GLY A 381 10.61 -3.26 -40.50
N GLN A 382 11.66 -2.77 -41.14
CA GLN A 382 12.01 -3.16 -42.53
C GLN A 382 12.39 -4.63 -42.65
N VAL A 383 13.12 -5.17 -41.67
CA VAL A 383 13.64 -6.54 -41.69
C VAL A 383 12.75 -7.48 -40.92
N ASP A 384 12.07 -7.01 -39.88
CA ASP A 384 11.42 -7.87 -38.89
C ASP A 384 10.12 -7.35 -38.34
N SER A 385 9.39 -8.28 -37.73
CA SER A 385 8.21 -8.00 -36.93
C SER A 385 8.37 -8.60 -35.51
N ILE A 386 8.04 -7.81 -34.51
CA ILE A 386 7.94 -8.24 -33.12
C ILE A 386 6.48 -8.21 -32.74
N PHE A 387 5.97 -9.29 -32.20
CA PHE A 387 4.63 -9.28 -31.60
C PHE A 387 4.67 -9.82 -30.18
N ARG A 388 3.75 -9.31 -29.36
CA ARG A 388 3.55 -9.79 -28.00
C ARG A 388 2.06 -9.85 -27.72
N LEU A 389 1.62 -10.98 -27.21
CA LEU A 389 0.27 -11.19 -26.71
C LEU A 389 0.39 -11.68 -25.28
N ASN A 390 -0.16 -10.91 -24.33
CA ASN A 390 -0.23 -11.28 -22.93
C ASN A 390 -1.68 -11.26 -22.46
N TYR A 391 -2.16 -12.42 -22.03
CA TYR A 391 -3.43 -12.55 -21.34
C TYR A 391 -3.17 -12.82 -19.87
N ILE A 392 -3.72 -11.98 -18.99
CA ILE A 392 -3.54 -12.05 -17.54
C ILE A 392 -4.90 -12.20 -16.89
N ASP A 393 -5.08 -13.27 -16.17
CA ASP A 393 -6.20 -13.53 -15.28
C ASP A 393 -5.71 -13.39 -13.84
N PRO A 394 -5.92 -12.24 -13.17
CA PRO A 394 -5.30 -11.97 -11.87
C PRO A 394 -5.88 -12.80 -10.72
N TRP A 395 -7.03 -13.41 -10.94
CA TRP A 395 -7.67 -14.31 -9.98
C TRP A 395 -8.56 -15.29 -10.71
N ILE A 396 -8.16 -16.55 -10.73
CA ILE A 396 -8.89 -17.62 -11.40
C ILE A 396 -10.24 -17.84 -10.71
N ASP A 397 -11.30 -17.93 -11.51
CA ASP A 397 -12.65 -18.18 -10.99
C ASP A 397 -12.69 -19.46 -10.15
N GLY A 398 -13.25 -19.37 -8.94
CA GLY A 398 -13.39 -20.49 -8.00
C GLY A 398 -12.17 -20.76 -7.11
N ASP A 399 -11.06 -20.03 -7.25
CA ASP A 399 -9.89 -20.20 -6.38
C ASP A 399 -9.95 -19.25 -5.16
N ASN A 400 -9.95 -19.82 -3.96
CA ASN A 400 -9.95 -19.04 -2.71
C ASN A 400 -8.58 -18.45 -2.34
N LYS A 401 -7.52 -18.84 -3.04
CA LYS A 401 -6.13 -18.48 -2.71
C LYS A 401 -5.51 -17.43 -3.62
N ARG A 402 -6.31 -16.73 -4.43
CA ARG A 402 -5.89 -15.66 -5.34
C ARG A 402 -4.81 -16.08 -6.34
N THR A 403 -4.91 -17.26 -6.93
CA THR A 403 -3.99 -17.68 -7.98
C THR A 403 -4.22 -16.86 -9.25
N SER A 404 -3.18 -16.26 -9.77
CA SER A 404 -3.19 -15.59 -11.08
C SER A 404 -2.67 -16.52 -12.17
N ARG A 405 -3.19 -16.36 -13.38
CA ARG A 405 -2.75 -17.07 -14.56
C ARG A 405 -2.32 -16.08 -15.63
N THR A 406 -1.13 -16.29 -16.18
CA THR A 406 -0.61 -15.51 -17.29
C THR A 406 -0.37 -16.44 -18.49
N ILE A 407 -0.91 -16.10 -19.65
CA ILE A 407 -0.63 -16.76 -20.91
C ILE A 407 0.11 -15.76 -21.77
N MET A 408 1.29 -16.14 -22.25
CA MET A 408 2.12 -15.28 -23.09
C MET A 408 2.45 -15.96 -24.41
N ILE A 409 2.41 -15.19 -25.48
CA ILE A 409 2.94 -15.57 -26.79
C ILE A 409 3.69 -14.35 -27.31
N GLN A 410 4.98 -14.49 -27.54
CA GLN A 410 5.79 -13.38 -28.02
C GLN A 410 6.84 -13.83 -29.01
N ASN A 411 7.08 -13.00 -30.01
CA ASN A 411 8.28 -13.03 -30.82
C ASN A 411 9.13 -11.83 -30.40
N SER A 412 10.34 -12.06 -29.92
CA SER A 412 11.23 -11.02 -29.43
C SER A 412 12.62 -11.16 -30.04
N ARG A 413 13.36 -10.07 -30.03
CA ARG A 413 14.75 -10.05 -30.44
C ARG A 413 15.60 -9.39 -29.39
N THR A 414 16.74 -9.98 -29.11
CA THR A 414 17.72 -9.46 -28.17
C THR A 414 19.07 -9.39 -28.83
N PRO A 415 19.90 -8.38 -28.53
CA PRO A 415 21.27 -8.35 -29.01
C PRO A 415 22.01 -9.58 -28.51
N GLY A 416 22.66 -10.32 -29.41
CA GLY A 416 23.52 -11.45 -29.07
C GLY A 416 24.88 -11.01 -28.51
N THR A 417 25.12 -9.71 -28.52
CA THR A 417 26.37 -9.09 -28.04
C THR A 417 26.63 -9.30 -26.53
N LEU A 418 25.60 -9.52 -25.73
CA LEU A 418 25.74 -9.80 -24.31
C LEU A 418 26.69 -10.97 -24.02
N VAL A 419 26.51 -12.06 -24.75
CA VAL A 419 27.32 -13.27 -24.59
C VAL A 419 28.45 -13.32 -25.59
N HIS A 420 28.18 -12.98 -26.87
CA HIS A 420 29.09 -13.12 -27.96
C HIS A 420 29.95 -11.88 -28.25
N GLY A 421 29.70 -10.75 -27.56
CA GLY A 421 30.38 -9.47 -27.73
C GLY A 421 29.95 -8.71 -28.99
N SER A 422 30.22 -7.39 -29.00
CA SER A 422 30.00 -6.56 -30.18
C SER A 422 31.20 -6.65 -31.10
N SER A 423 30.98 -7.02 -32.35
CA SER A 423 31.97 -6.71 -33.38
C SER A 423 31.74 -5.25 -33.76
N GLN A 424 32.56 -4.34 -33.29
CA GLN A 424 32.64 -2.96 -33.81
C GLN A 424 33.16 -2.89 -35.26
N SER A 425 33.39 -4.02 -35.89
CA SER A 425 33.90 -4.08 -37.24
C SER A 425 32.76 -4.40 -38.22
N GLU A 426 32.81 -3.78 -39.32
CA GLU A 426 32.16 -3.83 -40.65
C GLU A 426 31.17 -4.97 -41.02
N HIS A 427 30.90 -5.93 -40.17
CA HIS A 427 30.07 -7.12 -40.46
C HIS A 427 28.92 -7.29 -39.44
N GLY A 428 27.99 -6.36 -39.43
CA GLY A 428 26.65 -6.54 -38.90
C GLY A 428 26.48 -7.06 -37.47
N GLY A 429 25.52 -6.52 -36.72
CA GLY A 429 25.20 -6.92 -35.37
C GLY A 429 24.53 -8.29 -35.27
N LEU A 430 25.01 -9.15 -34.38
CA LEU A 430 24.39 -10.42 -34.05
C LEU A 430 23.12 -10.22 -33.22
N THR A 431 22.00 -10.79 -33.63
CA THR A 431 20.73 -10.76 -32.89
C THR A 431 20.21 -12.17 -32.65
N ILE A 432 19.60 -12.36 -31.48
CA ILE A 432 18.92 -13.61 -31.13
C ILE A 432 17.43 -13.40 -31.29
N ALA A 433 16.86 -14.10 -32.28
CA ALA A 433 15.42 -14.17 -32.48
C ALA A 433 14.84 -15.27 -31.59
N ARG A 434 13.78 -14.95 -30.85
CA ARG A 434 13.16 -15.87 -29.89
C ARG A 434 11.64 -15.81 -30.02
N VAL A 435 11.04 -16.95 -30.30
CA VAL A 435 9.58 -17.15 -30.18
C VAL A 435 9.33 -17.89 -28.88
N THR A 436 8.49 -17.32 -28.02
CA THR A 436 8.16 -17.88 -26.72
C THR A 436 6.66 -18.02 -26.59
N ALA A 437 6.18 -19.18 -26.16
CA ALA A 437 4.79 -19.41 -25.79
C ALA A 437 4.75 -20.09 -24.43
N GLY A 438 3.96 -19.56 -23.49
CA GLY A 438 3.98 -20.10 -22.14
C GLY A 438 2.73 -19.79 -21.33
N ILE A 439 2.57 -20.57 -20.29
CA ILE A 439 1.55 -20.39 -19.27
C ILE A 439 2.23 -20.39 -17.90
N GLU A 440 1.92 -19.40 -17.09
CA GLU A 440 2.44 -19.25 -15.74
C GLU A 440 1.28 -19.10 -14.76
N TYR A 441 1.40 -19.76 -13.61
CA TYR A 441 0.51 -19.64 -12.47
C TYR A 441 1.30 -19.04 -11.31
N SER A 442 0.87 -17.88 -10.84
CA SER A 442 1.47 -17.22 -9.69
C SER A 442 0.49 -17.20 -8.54
N ARG A 443 0.95 -17.61 -7.37
CA ARG A 443 0.12 -17.71 -6.19
C ARG A 443 0.74 -16.99 -5.01
N PRO A 444 -0.05 -16.16 -4.29
CA PRO A 444 0.28 -15.66 -2.98
C PRO A 444 0.22 -16.83 -1.95
N PHE A 445 1.24 -17.08 -1.06
CA PHE A 445 1.23 -18.14 -0.04
C PHE A 445 1.30 -17.62 1.41
N ARG A 446 2.09 -16.60 1.66
CA ARG A 446 2.17 -15.84 2.92
C ARG A 446 2.27 -14.36 2.58
N PRO A 447 1.97 -13.42 3.50
CA PRO A 447 1.98 -11.98 3.20
C PRO A 447 3.25 -11.45 2.52
N LYS A 448 4.40 -12.12 2.74
CA LYS A 448 5.72 -11.70 2.24
C LYS A 448 6.31 -12.62 1.17
N TRP A 449 5.64 -13.75 0.85
CA TRP A 449 6.17 -14.77 -0.05
C TRP A 449 5.33 -15.02 -1.28
N SER A 450 5.96 -15.24 -2.46
CA SER A 450 5.38 -15.60 -3.74
C SER A 450 6.04 -16.76 -4.45
N GLY A 451 5.19 -17.54 -5.11
CA GLY A 451 5.65 -18.53 -6.05
C GLY A 451 4.95 -18.48 -7.38
N THR A 452 5.70 -18.72 -8.39
CA THR A 452 5.23 -18.85 -9.76
C THR A 452 5.70 -20.17 -10.32
N VAL A 453 4.80 -20.91 -10.91
CA VAL A 453 5.11 -22.15 -11.66
C VAL A 453 4.68 -21.91 -13.08
N GLY A 454 5.52 -22.24 -14.05
CA GLY A 454 5.25 -22.03 -15.45
C GLY A 454 5.75 -23.16 -16.35
N LEU A 455 5.12 -23.26 -17.51
CA LEU A 455 5.59 -24.08 -18.61
C LEU A 455 5.73 -23.18 -19.83
N ILE A 456 6.96 -23.11 -20.37
CA ILE A 456 7.34 -22.15 -21.41
C ILE A 456 8.02 -22.92 -22.54
N PHE A 457 7.43 -22.86 -23.73
CA PHE A 457 8.09 -23.29 -24.95
C PHE A 457 8.91 -22.13 -25.53
N GLN A 458 10.14 -22.39 -25.92
CA GLN A 458 11.05 -21.41 -26.54
C GLN A 458 11.67 -22.00 -27.79
N HIS A 459 11.57 -21.24 -28.88
CA HIS A 459 12.25 -21.48 -30.15
C HIS A 459 13.18 -20.30 -30.39
N ALA A 460 14.49 -20.53 -30.35
CA ALA A 460 15.48 -19.45 -30.40
C ALA A 460 16.60 -19.76 -31.40
N GLY A 461 17.07 -18.72 -32.09
CA GLY A 461 18.19 -18.83 -33.00
C GLY A 461 18.83 -17.48 -33.28
N ALA A 462 20.08 -17.52 -33.73
CA ALA A 462 20.83 -16.33 -34.07
C ALA A 462 20.56 -15.89 -35.49
N ARG A 463 20.55 -14.58 -35.72
CA ARG A 463 20.36 -13.95 -37.04
C ARG A 463 21.36 -12.82 -37.25
N ASP A 464 21.68 -12.60 -38.49
CA ASP A 464 22.46 -11.45 -38.95
C ASP A 464 21.59 -10.17 -39.08
N ASP A 465 22.20 -9.06 -39.45
CA ASP A 465 21.51 -7.79 -39.68
C ASP A 465 20.49 -7.83 -40.78
N LYS A 466 20.63 -8.76 -41.75
CA LYS A 466 19.69 -8.96 -42.84
C LYS A 466 18.52 -9.86 -42.45
N GLY A 467 18.57 -10.46 -41.27
CA GLY A 467 17.55 -11.37 -40.74
C GLY A 467 17.74 -12.84 -41.13
N TYR A 468 18.85 -13.22 -41.81
CA TYR A 468 19.15 -14.60 -42.13
C TYR A 468 19.65 -15.38 -40.94
N PRO A 469 19.25 -16.64 -40.74
CA PRO A 469 19.75 -17.48 -39.66
C PRO A 469 21.23 -17.78 -39.80
N ILE A 470 22.00 -17.67 -38.73
CA ILE A 470 23.43 -17.98 -38.66
C ILE A 470 23.68 -18.97 -37.54
N THR A 471 24.63 -19.90 -37.75
CA THR A 471 25.00 -20.95 -36.77
C THR A 471 26.29 -20.67 -36.02
N ARG A 472 27.14 -19.84 -36.63
CA ARG A 472 28.45 -19.45 -36.10
C ARG A 472 28.67 -17.95 -36.24
N ASP A 473 29.40 -17.38 -35.33
CA ASP A 473 29.81 -15.97 -35.39
C ASP A 473 31.16 -15.78 -36.12
N ILE A 474 31.63 -14.53 -36.16
CA ILE A 474 32.87 -14.16 -36.85
C ILE A 474 34.14 -14.82 -36.23
N TYR A 475 34.06 -15.27 -34.98
CA TYR A 475 35.14 -15.99 -34.28
C TYR A 475 34.96 -17.52 -34.42
N ASN A 476 34.08 -17.96 -35.30
CA ASN A 476 33.74 -19.37 -35.48
C ASN A 476 33.12 -20.04 -34.25
N SER A 477 32.65 -19.25 -33.25
CA SER A 477 31.97 -19.75 -32.08
C SER A 477 30.55 -20.19 -32.42
N GLN A 478 30.10 -21.31 -31.91
CA GLN A 478 28.75 -21.81 -32.04
C GLN A 478 27.75 -20.88 -31.39
N LEU A 479 26.62 -20.59 -32.05
CA LEU A 479 25.55 -19.72 -31.59
C LEU A 479 24.34 -20.49 -31.05
N THR A 480 24.22 -21.77 -31.38
CA THR A 480 23.17 -22.68 -30.92
C THR A 480 23.81 -23.93 -30.30
N ALA A 481 23.13 -24.57 -29.36
CA ALA A 481 23.62 -25.78 -28.74
C ALA A 481 23.53 -27.00 -29.69
N SER A 482 22.51 -27.02 -30.54
CA SER A 482 22.31 -28.08 -31.54
C SER A 482 23.26 -27.96 -32.73
N GLY A 483 23.91 -26.82 -32.96
CA GLY A 483 24.64 -26.52 -34.18
C GLY A 483 23.75 -26.26 -35.40
N ARG A 484 22.46 -26.31 -35.25
CA ARG A 484 21.45 -25.98 -36.26
C ARG A 484 21.05 -24.50 -36.20
N ALA A 485 20.21 -24.05 -37.11
CA ALA A 485 19.74 -22.66 -37.14
C ALA A 485 18.94 -22.24 -35.92
N TYR A 486 18.31 -23.20 -35.22
CA TYR A 486 17.45 -22.95 -34.05
C TYR A 486 17.60 -24.04 -32.99
N ASP A 487 17.46 -23.63 -31.75
CA ASP A 487 17.30 -24.51 -30.61
C ASP A 487 15.86 -24.45 -30.10
N ASN A 488 15.30 -25.61 -29.79
CA ASN A 488 13.96 -25.75 -29.19
C ASN A 488 14.09 -26.20 -27.74
N THR A 489 13.28 -25.58 -26.88
CA THR A 489 13.31 -25.88 -25.45
C THR A 489 11.91 -25.81 -24.86
N LEU A 490 11.55 -26.79 -24.07
CA LEU A 490 10.38 -26.71 -23.18
C LEU A 490 10.87 -26.53 -21.75
N ILE A 491 10.56 -25.43 -21.12
CA ILE A 491 11.08 -25.03 -19.82
C ILE A 491 9.97 -25.16 -18.78
N ALA A 492 10.19 -25.96 -17.77
CA ALA A 492 9.44 -25.91 -16.52
C ALA A 492 10.13 -24.89 -15.61
N LYS A 493 9.41 -23.80 -15.27
CA LYS A 493 9.91 -22.69 -14.46
C LYS A 493 9.28 -22.75 -13.07
N PHE A 494 10.10 -22.59 -12.04
CA PHE A 494 9.69 -22.30 -10.68
C PHE A 494 10.39 -21.02 -10.20
N GLU A 495 9.62 -20.07 -9.71
CA GLU A 495 10.15 -18.82 -9.16
C GLU A 495 9.55 -18.58 -7.77
N SER A 496 10.37 -18.24 -6.81
CA SER A 496 9.96 -17.85 -5.47
C SER A 496 10.50 -16.47 -5.15
N ILE A 497 9.61 -15.57 -4.71
CA ILE A 497 9.96 -14.19 -4.38
C ILE A 497 9.56 -13.93 -2.93
N TYR A 498 10.48 -13.45 -2.13
CA TYR A 498 10.26 -12.89 -0.81
C TYR A 498 10.46 -11.39 -0.85
N THR A 499 9.52 -10.63 -0.31
CA THR A 499 9.65 -9.18 -0.21
C THR A 499 9.19 -8.74 1.16
N ASP A 500 10.05 -8.02 1.87
CA ASP A 500 9.76 -7.40 3.14
C ASP A 500 10.20 -5.93 3.08
N SER A 501 9.35 -5.03 3.55
CA SER A 501 9.64 -3.61 3.64
C SER A 501 9.15 -3.10 4.98
N SER A 502 10.06 -2.55 5.76
CA SER A 502 9.81 -1.82 6.99
C SER A 502 10.29 -0.38 6.84
N ASP A 503 10.02 0.47 7.82
CA ASP A 503 10.36 1.90 7.77
C ASP A 503 11.87 2.15 7.57
N HIS A 504 12.71 1.23 8.05
CA HIS A 504 14.18 1.38 8.01
C HIS A 504 14.91 0.31 7.21
N SER A 505 14.23 -0.69 6.71
CA SER A 505 14.87 -1.76 5.93
C SER A 505 13.97 -2.32 4.83
N SER A 506 14.58 -2.73 3.73
CA SER A 506 13.90 -3.40 2.64
C SER A 506 14.68 -4.63 2.22
N THR A 507 14.03 -5.79 2.23
CA THR A 507 14.63 -7.07 1.84
C THR A 507 13.86 -7.66 0.68
N MET A 508 14.57 -8.07 -0.36
CA MET A 508 14.01 -8.81 -1.48
C MET A 508 14.91 -10.01 -1.76
N PHE A 509 14.31 -11.19 -1.83
CA PHE A 509 14.98 -12.41 -2.24
C PHE A 509 14.21 -13.04 -3.39
N VAL A 510 14.88 -13.35 -4.48
CA VAL A 510 14.31 -14.03 -5.65
C VAL A 510 15.12 -15.29 -5.90
N PHE A 511 14.43 -16.41 -5.94
CA PHE A 511 15.00 -17.70 -6.34
C PHE A 511 14.24 -18.23 -7.53
N ASN A 512 14.94 -18.57 -8.61
CA ASN A 512 14.36 -19.07 -9.84
C ASN A 512 15.07 -20.36 -10.26
N VAL A 513 14.29 -21.37 -10.60
CA VAL A 513 14.75 -22.65 -11.17
C VAL A 513 14.04 -22.89 -12.48
N GLU A 514 14.79 -23.16 -13.49
CA GLU A 514 14.31 -23.50 -14.83
C GLU A 514 14.86 -24.87 -15.24
N GLN A 515 13.96 -25.77 -15.58
CA GLN A 515 14.29 -27.10 -16.04
C GLN A 515 13.91 -27.25 -17.51
N GLY A 516 14.88 -27.39 -18.40
CA GLY A 516 14.66 -27.79 -19.78
C GLY A 516 14.24 -29.25 -19.83
N LEU A 517 13.07 -29.51 -20.43
CA LEU A 517 12.48 -30.82 -20.55
C LEU A 517 12.77 -31.40 -21.95
N PRO A 518 13.45 -32.54 -22.08
CA PRO A 518 13.74 -33.18 -23.37
C PRO A 518 12.50 -33.93 -23.88
N PHE A 519 11.44 -33.17 -24.25
CA PHE A 519 10.21 -33.76 -24.79
C PHE A 519 10.42 -34.49 -26.12
N LEU A 520 11.35 -33.96 -26.94
CA LEU A 520 11.86 -34.61 -28.14
C LEU A 520 13.38 -34.81 -27.99
N PRO A 521 13.99 -35.83 -28.61
CA PRO A 521 15.43 -36.09 -28.49
C PRO A 521 16.33 -34.93 -28.88
N GLU A 522 15.83 -34.03 -29.74
CA GLU A 522 16.57 -32.87 -30.24
C GLU A 522 16.42 -31.63 -29.34
N TRP A 523 15.53 -31.69 -28.33
CA TRP A 523 15.27 -30.56 -27.46
C TRP A 523 16.29 -30.50 -26.33
N LEU A 524 16.60 -29.27 -25.91
CA LEU A 524 17.65 -29.05 -24.93
C LEU A 524 17.20 -29.49 -23.53
N CYS A 525 18.13 -30.17 -22.86
CA CYS A 525 17.94 -30.60 -21.48
C CYS A 525 18.97 -29.90 -20.60
N PHE A 526 18.51 -29.00 -19.74
CA PHE A 526 19.34 -28.29 -18.79
C PHE A 526 18.57 -28.02 -17.50
N ASN A 527 19.32 -27.74 -16.44
CA ASN A 527 18.80 -27.17 -15.21
C ASN A 527 19.56 -25.87 -14.92
N ARG A 528 18.81 -24.78 -14.72
CA ARG A 528 19.32 -23.46 -14.39
C ARG A 528 18.76 -23.02 -13.05
N ALA A 529 19.60 -22.72 -12.08
CA ALA A 529 19.23 -22.15 -10.80
C ALA A 529 19.84 -20.75 -10.69
N THR A 530 19.05 -19.77 -10.28
CA THR A 530 19.51 -18.40 -10.00
C THR A 530 18.93 -17.91 -8.69
N ALA A 531 19.77 -17.21 -7.94
CA ALA A 531 19.36 -16.58 -6.70
C ALA A 531 19.80 -15.12 -6.70
N ARG A 532 18.96 -14.24 -6.18
CA ARG A 532 19.23 -12.83 -6.03
C ARG A 532 18.73 -12.34 -4.68
N VAL A 533 19.57 -11.59 -4.00
CA VAL A 533 19.27 -10.94 -2.73
C VAL A 533 19.50 -9.44 -2.88
N ARG A 534 18.57 -8.66 -2.40
CA ARG A 534 18.70 -7.21 -2.29
C ARG A 534 18.31 -6.79 -0.89
N GLN A 535 19.22 -6.10 -0.20
CA GLN A 535 19.01 -5.62 1.15
C GLN A 535 19.27 -4.11 1.21
N GLY A 536 18.28 -3.34 1.61
CA GLY A 536 18.39 -1.91 1.82
C GLY A 536 18.30 -1.57 3.31
N TYR A 537 19.11 -0.62 3.79
CA TYR A 537 19.08 -0.06 5.13
C TYR A 537 19.07 1.45 5.06
N GLU A 538 18.19 2.10 5.81
CA GLU A 538 18.22 3.54 6.00
C GLU A 538 19.03 3.88 7.25
N ILE A 539 20.12 4.61 7.07
CA ILE A 539 21.08 4.99 8.12
C ILE A 539 21.13 6.52 8.17
N GLY A 540 20.22 7.13 8.92
CA GLY A 540 20.08 8.58 8.99
C GLY A 540 19.76 9.19 7.61
N PRO A 541 20.58 10.14 7.08
CA PRO A 541 20.38 10.76 5.79
C PRO A 541 20.84 9.90 4.60
N ALA A 542 21.51 8.78 4.86
CA ALA A 542 22.07 7.89 3.85
C ALA A 542 21.31 6.57 3.78
N ARG A 543 21.29 5.96 2.61
CA ARG A 543 20.73 4.64 2.37
C ARG A 543 21.82 3.72 1.85
N LEU A 544 22.05 2.62 2.54
CA LEU A 544 22.92 1.53 2.12
C LEU A 544 22.09 0.49 1.36
N LEU A 545 22.51 0.13 0.16
CA LEU A 545 21.92 -0.92 -0.64
C LEU A 545 22.98 -1.98 -0.96
N LEU A 546 22.72 -3.22 -0.56
CA LEU A 546 23.54 -4.38 -0.83
C LEU A 546 22.77 -5.31 -1.77
N CYS A 547 23.39 -5.69 -2.88
CA CYS A 547 22.84 -6.65 -3.83
C CYS A 547 23.83 -7.77 -4.05
N ALA A 548 23.34 -9.00 -4.07
CA ALA A 548 24.11 -10.16 -4.46
C ALA A 548 23.26 -11.02 -5.40
N SER A 549 23.86 -11.51 -6.47
CA SER A 549 23.22 -12.45 -7.39
C SER A 549 24.20 -13.53 -7.81
N GLY A 550 23.67 -14.72 -8.00
CA GLY A 550 24.47 -15.85 -8.46
C GLY A 550 23.59 -16.86 -9.19
N GLY A 551 24.21 -17.71 -9.98
CA GLY A 551 23.49 -18.75 -10.69
C GLY A 551 24.42 -19.79 -11.27
N HIS A 552 23.81 -20.91 -11.60
CA HIS A 552 24.49 -22.05 -12.20
C HIS A 552 23.56 -22.73 -13.21
N VAL A 553 24.13 -23.17 -14.35
CA VAL A 553 23.41 -23.97 -15.35
C VAL A 553 24.17 -25.25 -15.65
N VAL A 554 23.45 -26.37 -15.60
CA VAL A 554 23.97 -27.71 -15.89
C VAL A 554 23.21 -28.27 -17.11
N GLY A 555 23.87 -29.14 -17.86
CA GLY A 555 23.26 -29.79 -19.03
C GLY A 555 23.59 -29.07 -20.33
N ASN A 556 22.78 -29.33 -21.36
CA ASN A 556 22.93 -28.75 -22.69
C ASN A 556 21.98 -27.59 -22.86
N PHE A 557 22.51 -26.39 -23.05
CA PHE A 557 21.77 -25.15 -23.22
C PHE A 557 22.36 -24.29 -24.33
N SER A 558 21.58 -23.42 -24.89
CA SER A 558 22.01 -22.52 -25.98
C SER A 558 23.12 -21.56 -25.48
N PRO A 559 24.21 -21.36 -26.22
CA PRO A 559 25.29 -20.46 -25.79
C PRO A 559 24.85 -19.05 -25.43
N HIS A 560 23.83 -18.51 -26.10
CA HIS A 560 23.27 -17.19 -25.81
C HIS A 560 22.48 -17.12 -24.51
N GLU A 561 22.25 -18.25 -23.87
CA GLU A 561 21.62 -18.34 -22.51
C GLU A 561 22.67 -18.39 -21.39
N ALA A 562 23.96 -18.34 -21.69
CA ALA A 562 25.02 -18.23 -20.70
C ALA A 562 24.90 -16.94 -19.87
N PHE A 563 25.40 -16.97 -18.65
CA PHE A 563 25.38 -15.81 -17.79
C PHE A 563 26.40 -14.78 -18.23
N ALA A 564 25.92 -13.67 -18.78
CA ALA A 564 26.76 -12.54 -19.17
C ALA A 564 27.03 -11.62 -17.98
N ILE A 565 28.29 -11.27 -17.74
CA ILE A 565 28.74 -10.45 -16.62
C ILE A 565 29.40 -9.19 -17.15
N GLY A 566 29.03 -8.04 -16.58
CA GLY A 566 29.44 -6.71 -17.00
C GLY A 566 28.24 -5.87 -17.45
N GLY A 567 28.37 -4.55 -17.38
CA GLY A 567 27.37 -3.59 -17.81
C GLY A 567 26.56 -2.94 -16.68
N THR A 568 25.59 -2.13 -17.07
CA THR A 568 24.82 -1.24 -16.19
C THR A 568 24.10 -1.98 -15.05
N ASN A 569 23.65 -3.19 -15.28
CA ASN A 569 22.90 -4.00 -14.31
C ASN A 569 23.73 -5.11 -13.65
N SER A 570 25.01 -5.23 -13.97
CA SER A 570 25.92 -6.24 -13.43
C SER A 570 27.14 -5.56 -12.81
N VAL A 571 28.28 -5.48 -13.51
CA VAL A 571 29.47 -4.77 -13.05
C VAL A 571 29.67 -3.51 -13.87
N ARG A 572 29.44 -2.36 -13.26
CA ARG A 572 29.61 -1.06 -13.93
C ARG A 572 31.09 -0.76 -14.21
N GLY A 573 31.35 0.05 -15.22
CA GLY A 573 32.71 0.29 -15.73
C GLY A 573 33.07 -0.61 -16.90
N TYR A 574 32.28 -1.63 -17.16
CA TYR A 574 32.43 -2.54 -18.31
C TYR A 574 31.26 -2.38 -19.28
N GLU A 575 31.46 -2.80 -20.52
CA GLU A 575 30.37 -3.03 -21.48
C GLU A 575 29.51 -4.19 -21.02
N GLU A 576 28.28 -4.26 -21.58
CA GLU A 576 27.39 -5.38 -21.31
C GLU A 576 28.07 -6.71 -21.70
N GLY A 577 28.19 -7.61 -20.73
CA GLY A 577 28.83 -8.92 -20.91
C GLY A 577 30.35 -8.93 -21.10
N ALA A 578 31.05 -7.80 -20.92
CA ALA A 578 32.49 -7.71 -21.19
C ALA A 578 33.40 -8.36 -20.13
N VAL A 579 32.90 -8.63 -18.93
CA VAL A 579 33.65 -9.29 -17.86
C VAL A 579 33.77 -10.79 -18.12
N GLY A 580 32.65 -11.44 -18.46
CA GLY A 580 32.59 -12.88 -18.63
C GLY A 580 31.31 -13.38 -19.25
N SER A 581 31.35 -14.63 -19.70
CA SER A 581 30.19 -15.41 -20.16
C SER A 581 30.38 -16.85 -19.68
N GLY A 582 29.65 -17.30 -18.69
CA GLY A 582 29.90 -18.59 -18.05
C GLY A 582 28.65 -19.40 -17.74
N ARG A 583 28.85 -20.64 -17.30
CA ARG A 583 27.81 -21.51 -16.74
C ARG A 583 27.47 -21.15 -15.31
N SER A 584 28.39 -20.55 -14.60
CA SER A 584 28.26 -20.13 -13.21
C SER A 584 28.60 -18.66 -13.11
N TYR A 585 27.93 -17.94 -12.26
CA TYR A 585 28.30 -16.56 -12.00
C TYR A 585 28.01 -16.15 -10.55
N ALA A 586 28.78 -15.18 -10.11
CA ALA A 586 28.52 -14.47 -8.87
C ALA A 586 28.77 -12.98 -9.09
N VAL A 587 27.83 -12.15 -8.70
CA VAL A 587 27.93 -10.68 -8.77
C VAL A 587 27.47 -10.10 -7.44
N GLY A 588 28.31 -9.23 -6.88
CA GLY A 588 28.02 -8.45 -5.68
C GLY A 588 28.09 -6.97 -5.96
N SER A 589 27.23 -6.20 -5.35
CA SER A 589 27.17 -4.75 -5.47
C SER A 589 26.84 -4.10 -4.13
N GLY A 590 27.57 -3.05 -3.78
CA GLY A 590 27.28 -2.18 -2.65
C GLY A 590 27.10 -0.75 -3.14
N GLU A 591 26.04 -0.10 -2.69
CA GLU A 591 25.73 1.31 -3.01
C GLU A 591 25.41 2.07 -1.73
N VAL A 592 25.96 3.28 -1.63
CA VAL A 592 25.55 4.26 -0.62
C VAL A 592 24.95 5.44 -1.33
N SER A 593 23.70 5.74 -1.09
CA SER A 593 23.01 6.92 -1.61
C SER A 593 22.71 7.92 -0.50
N PHE A 594 22.75 9.19 -0.84
CA PHE A 594 22.44 10.30 0.06
C PHE A 594 21.67 11.39 -0.68
N ARG A 595 20.71 11.98 -0.01
CA ARG A 595 19.92 13.09 -0.57
C ARG A 595 20.79 14.34 -0.66
N MET A 596 20.85 14.95 -1.84
CA MET A 596 21.58 16.21 -2.07
C MET A 596 20.63 17.40 -2.01
N TYR A 597 19.69 17.49 -2.94
CA TYR A 597 18.73 18.59 -3.01
C TYR A 597 17.45 18.16 -3.74
N GLY A 598 16.27 18.34 -3.10
CA GLY A 598 14.99 17.96 -3.68
C GLY A 598 14.92 16.49 -4.08
N PRO A 599 14.61 16.14 -5.35
CA PRO A 599 14.54 14.78 -5.85
C PRO A 599 15.91 14.19 -6.26
N LEU A 600 17.01 14.94 -6.05
CA LEU A 600 18.35 14.57 -6.46
C LEU A 600 19.06 13.78 -5.36
N GLU A 601 19.53 12.59 -5.69
CA GLU A 601 20.36 11.75 -4.83
C GLU A 601 21.75 11.57 -5.44
N GLY A 602 22.80 11.68 -4.60
CA GLY A 602 24.15 11.26 -4.93
C GLY A 602 24.33 9.78 -4.57
N VAL A 603 25.08 9.06 -5.37
CA VAL A 603 25.35 7.62 -5.18
C VAL A 603 26.83 7.36 -5.32
N VAL A 604 27.39 6.58 -4.41
CA VAL A 604 28.73 5.99 -4.50
C VAL A 604 28.56 4.48 -4.50
N PHE A 605 29.27 3.79 -5.37
CA PHE A 605 29.09 2.36 -5.53
C PHE A 605 30.37 1.59 -5.81
N GLY A 606 30.33 0.28 -5.51
CA GLY A 606 31.33 -0.69 -5.89
C GLY A 606 30.67 -2.01 -6.29
N ASP A 607 31.10 -2.59 -7.39
CA ASP A 607 30.59 -3.83 -7.96
C ASP A 607 31.75 -4.82 -8.18
N TYR A 608 31.49 -6.10 -8.00
CA TYR A 608 32.37 -7.20 -8.35
C TYR A 608 31.56 -8.31 -9.02
N GLY A 609 32.13 -8.92 -10.05
CA GLY A 609 31.55 -10.07 -10.73
C GLY A 609 32.56 -11.05 -11.26
N SER A 610 32.17 -12.32 -11.28
CA SER A 610 33.01 -13.40 -11.79
C SER A 610 32.18 -14.52 -12.42
N ASP A 611 32.68 -15.12 -13.50
CA ASP A 611 32.12 -16.34 -14.12
C ASP A 611 32.60 -17.64 -13.44
N LEU A 612 33.29 -17.51 -12.31
CA LEU A 612 33.85 -18.61 -11.53
C LEU A 612 34.66 -19.61 -12.36
N GLY A 613 35.32 -19.14 -13.43
CA GLY A 613 36.15 -19.96 -14.32
C GLY A 613 35.35 -20.91 -15.21
N SER A 614 34.06 -20.66 -15.41
CA SER A 614 33.16 -21.56 -16.17
C SER A 614 32.97 -21.16 -17.64
N GLY A 615 33.63 -20.09 -18.11
CA GLY A 615 33.49 -19.58 -19.47
C GLY A 615 33.84 -20.60 -20.56
N SER A 616 34.93 -21.36 -20.40
CA SER A 616 35.36 -22.42 -21.33
C SER A 616 34.40 -23.61 -21.42
N LYS A 617 33.50 -23.75 -20.45
CA LYS A 617 32.46 -24.81 -20.40
C LYS A 617 31.18 -24.44 -21.16
N VAL A 618 31.09 -23.22 -21.70
CA VAL A 618 29.99 -22.80 -22.57
C VAL A 618 30.31 -23.27 -24.00
N THR A 619 29.33 -23.82 -24.69
CA THR A 619 29.47 -24.30 -26.05
C THR A 619 30.02 -23.19 -26.96
N GLY A 620 31.08 -23.45 -27.69
CA GLY A 620 31.74 -22.47 -28.56
C GLY A 620 32.68 -21.50 -27.85
N ASP A 621 32.84 -21.62 -26.53
CA ASP A 621 33.71 -20.77 -25.67
C ASP A 621 33.65 -19.26 -26.02
N PRO A 622 32.50 -18.61 -25.96
CA PRO A 622 32.38 -17.22 -26.38
C PRO A 622 33.21 -16.26 -25.52
N ALA A 623 33.55 -16.65 -24.29
CA ALA A 623 34.41 -15.87 -23.41
C ALA A 623 35.88 -15.95 -23.84
N GLY A 624 36.37 -17.15 -24.12
CA GLY A 624 37.74 -17.37 -24.60
C GLY A 624 37.99 -16.78 -25.97
N ALA A 625 37.08 -16.99 -26.91
CA ALA A 625 37.20 -16.43 -28.27
C ALA A 625 37.31 -14.90 -28.29
N ARG A 626 36.79 -14.21 -27.28
CA ARG A 626 36.85 -12.75 -27.15
C ARG A 626 37.81 -12.23 -26.10
N GLY A 627 38.58 -13.10 -25.49
CA GLY A 627 39.57 -12.74 -24.48
C GLY A 627 38.94 -12.03 -23.26
N LYS A 628 37.73 -12.44 -22.83
CA LYS A 628 37.10 -11.89 -21.65
C LYS A 628 37.87 -12.31 -20.40
N PRO A 629 38.00 -11.41 -19.39
CA PRO A 629 38.84 -11.69 -18.22
C PRO A 629 38.25 -12.74 -17.26
N GLY A 630 36.95 -13.03 -17.34
CA GLY A 630 36.22 -13.95 -16.45
C GLY A 630 35.87 -13.39 -15.07
N SER A 631 36.57 -12.37 -14.62
CA SER A 631 36.27 -11.64 -13.38
C SER A 631 36.65 -10.17 -13.51
N GLY A 632 36.03 -9.30 -12.75
CA GLY A 632 36.31 -7.88 -12.77
C GLY A 632 35.56 -7.12 -11.68
N TYR A 633 36.07 -5.94 -11.36
CA TYR A 633 35.42 -5.02 -10.44
C TYR A 633 35.26 -3.63 -11.06
N GLY A 634 34.21 -2.94 -10.62
CA GLY A 634 33.95 -1.57 -11.01
C GLY A 634 33.54 -0.74 -9.82
N TYR A 635 33.90 0.51 -9.81
CA TYR A 635 33.50 1.47 -8.78
C TYR A 635 33.24 2.84 -9.39
N GLY A 636 32.50 3.67 -8.70
CA GLY A 636 32.21 4.98 -9.25
C GLY A 636 31.23 5.79 -8.42
N VAL A 637 30.82 6.88 -9.04
CA VAL A 637 29.87 7.83 -8.48
C VAL A 637 28.75 8.06 -9.48
N GLY A 638 27.58 8.45 -8.97
CA GLY A 638 26.45 8.72 -9.83
C GLY A 638 25.47 9.68 -9.22
N ILE A 639 24.51 10.05 -10.04
CA ILE A 639 23.39 10.90 -9.66
C ILE A 639 22.12 10.14 -10.01
N ARG A 640 21.17 10.21 -9.10
CA ARG A 640 19.83 9.62 -9.25
C ARG A 640 18.79 10.68 -9.10
N VAL A 641 17.82 10.71 -9.99
CA VAL A 641 16.70 11.66 -9.96
C VAL A 641 15.38 10.90 -9.98
N ASP A 642 14.53 11.09 -8.99
CA ASP A 642 13.21 10.48 -8.97
C ASP A 642 12.33 11.07 -10.07
N SER A 643 11.76 10.20 -10.89
CA SER A 643 10.84 10.55 -11.96
C SER A 643 9.58 9.68 -11.92
N PRO A 644 8.47 10.10 -12.56
CA PRO A 644 7.26 9.29 -12.67
C PRO A 644 7.45 7.92 -13.36
N LEU A 645 8.54 7.77 -14.11
CA LEU A 645 8.93 6.52 -14.78
C LEU A 645 9.85 5.63 -13.93
N GLY A 646 10.14 6.05 -12.70
CA GLY A 646 11.17 5.49 -11.83
C GLY A 646 12.43 6.35 -11.79
N PRO A 647 13.39 6.04 -10.91
CA PRO A 647 14.60 6.83 -10.78
C PRO A 647 15.43 6.79 -12.07
N LEU A 648 15.77 7.97 -12.58
CA LEU A 648 16.76 8.14 -13.67
C LEU A 648 18.15 8.09 -13.04
N ARG A 649 18.99 7.21 -13.56
CA ARG A 649 20.36 6.99 -13.06
C ARG A 649 21.36 7.45 -14.10
N LEU A 650 22.31 8.28 -13.70
CA LEU A 650 23.47 8.66 -14.47
C LEU A 650 24.70 8.34 -13.62
N GLU A 651 25.47 7.37 -14.06
CA GLU A 651 26.58 6.79 -13.27
C GLU A 651 27.87 6.86 -14.06
N TYR A 652 28.94 7.31 -13.42
CA TYR A 652 30.29 7.34 -13.97
C TYR A 652 31.13 6.32 -13.23
N ALA A 653 31.59 5.30 -13.97
CA ALA A 653 32.23 4.13 -13.42
C ALA A 653 33.66 3.94 -13.97
N PHE A 654 34.51 3.44 -13.11
CA PHE A 654 35.86 2.98 -13.41
C PHE A 654 35.90 1.46 -13.25
N ASN A 655 36.71 0.78 -14.08
CA ASN A 655 36.96 -0.65 -13.93
C ASN A 655 38.41 -0.91 -13.47
N ASP A 656 38.77 -2.18 -13.27
CA ASP A 656 40.10 -2.65 -12.87
C ASP A 656 41.20 -2.25 -13.85
N ARG A 657 40.86 -1.94 -15.12
CA ARG A 657 41.78 -1.50 -16.18
C ARG A 657 41.84 0.01 -16.32
N ASN A 658 41.29 0.76 -15.35
CA ASN A 658 41.13 2.23 -15.37
C ASN A 658 40.37 2.75 -16.60
N ALA A 659 39.62 1.90 -17.30
CA ALA A 659 38.70 2.38 -18.31
C ALA A 659 37.49 3.09 -17.65
N ARG A 660 37.03 4.15 -18.30
CA ARG A 660 35.97 5.05 -17.79
C ARG A 660 34.73 4.89 -18.63
N ARG A 661 33.56 4.73 -17.99
CA ARG A 661 32.31 4.59 -18.71
C ARG A 661 31.18 5.34 -18.03
N PHE A 662 30.35 5.91 -18.86
CA PHE A 662 29.05 6.42 -18.44
C PHE A 662 27.99 5.34 -18.59
N HIS A 663 27.21 5.16 -17.55
CA HIS A 663 26.03 4.30 -17.55
C HIS A 663 24.79 5.13 -17.35
N PHE A 664 23.81 4.96 -18.23
CA PHE A 664 22.48 5.55 -18.10
C PHE A 664 21.46 4.44 -17.88
N GLY A 665 20.58 4.64 -16.92
CA GLY A 665 19.50 3.68 -16.64
C GLY A 665 18.25 4.36 -16.15
N VAL A 666 17.11 3.70 -16.38
CA VAL A 666 15.81 4.12 -15.88
C VAL A 666 15.28 3.01 -14.98
N GLY A 667 14.76 3.36 -13.82
CA GLY A 667 14.28 2.41 -12.81
C GLY A 667 15.35 1.99 -11.80
N TYR A 668 14.92 1.19 -10.83
CA TYR A 668 15.82 0.62 -9.84
C TYR A 668 16.71 -0.45 -10.48
N ARG A 669 17.93 -0.58 -9.99
CA ARG A 669 18.83 -1.65 -10.38
C ARG A 669 18.28 -2.98 -9.85
N ASN A 670 18.22 -3.96 -10.74
CA ASN A 670 17.71 -5.31 -10.42
C ASN A 670 18.76 -6.16 -9.72
#